data_ee46f69190f6971b76cd4ad794915d1e
#
_entry.id   ee46f69190f6971b76cd4ad794915d1e
#
_cell.length_a   1.000
_cell.length_b   1.000
_cell.length_c   1.000
_cell.angle_alpha   90.00
_cell.angle_beta   90.00
_cell.angle_gamma   90.00
#
_symmetry.space_group_name_H-M   'P 1'
#
loop_
_entity.id
_entity.type
_entity.pdbx_description
1 polymer ?
#
loop_
_entity_poly.entity_id
_entity_poly.type
_entity_poly.pdbx_seq_one_letter_code
_entity_poly.pdbx_strand_id
1 'polypeptide(L)'
;MSDKKTNNVYYVDASAARGGNGSQEKPFKFINDAAAIALPGDEVIVAPGIYREYVCPENAGTADAPIVYRSEKPLGAVITGAEVLTGWTKHEGNIWTARVNNGIFGTYNPYTTYVCGDWYFAPTVRHTGAVFINDLMMYETVTLDECIAGEADPCAYNQEESKYKWYTEQDGDETVLYANFQGYDPNKEKVEISVRRNIFMPDKNGVNYITVSGFVITKGATTWAPPAAYQDGLIGPHWSKGWIIEDCEVSNSRCCGISLGKYLDPENDMYFYTKHVKSPTQMERDAVCRGQYHGWLKEKVGSHIIRRCHVHHCEQTGIVGRMGAVFSTIEDCHIHHVCNSQQLGGAETAGIKLHAAIDVTIRRNHIHNCIMGVWLDWEAQGARVTQNLMHDNSRPEGREPAKGAMFSNDVFIEVGHGPTLIDNNILLSKVSIIIPSEGIAVVHNLIAGSFGLINSGVDSIVNDQREPRYTPYHIRHRTEVAGFMTILHGDDRIYNNIFLQKYPVDEEKKDPASPENSVVGTACFDIFPSYEEWIANFKMDEEPDMGALATYHFGHLPVWLAGNAYFNGADVCKHEKDALIDTENTATADVVEKDGKYYLDTNIYSLLGDFKNGILNSDILGKAFEPEQRFENPDGSAIIFDKDYFDNNRGLSTIPGPFADEEAAKAVLF
;
A
#
# COMPACT_ATOMS: atom_id res chain seq x y z
N MET A 1 -26.41 39.97 -1.08
CA MET A 1 -25.11 40.19 -1.72
C MET A 1 -24.14 39.36 -0.92
N SER A 2 -23.71 38.21 -1.40
CA SER A 2 -22.66 37.43 -0.75
C SER A 2 -21.35 38.15 -1.00
N ASP A 3 -20.74 38.64 0.07
CA ASP A 3 -19.36 39.12 0.02
C ASP A 3 -18.50 38.06 -0.64
N LYS A 4 -17.95 38.35 -1.81
CA LYS A 4 -16.89 37.52 -2.40
C LYS A 4 -15.74 37.58 -1.42
N LYS A 5 -15.57 36.53 -0.61
CA LYS A 5 -14.39 36.34 0.23
C LYS A 5 -13.20 36.36 -0.72
N THR A 6 -12.35 37.35 -0.61
CA THR A 6 -11.06 37.37 -1.30
C THR A 6 -10.22 36.33 -0.63
N ASN A 7 -9.85 35.26 -1.37
CA ASN A 7 -8.93 34.24 -0.90
C ASN A 7 -7.57 34.89 -0.60
N ASN A 8 -6.99 34.58 0.56
CA ASN A 8 -5.66 35.08 0.91
C ASN A 8 -4.59 34.20 0.30
N VAL A 9 -3.46 34.81 0.00
CA VAL A 9 -2.22 34.09 -0.35
C VAL A 9 -1.20 34.41 0.73
N TYR A 10 -0.72 33.37 1.42
CA TYR A 10 0.33 33.47 2.42
C TYR A 10 1.65 32.97 1.84
N TYR A 11 2.71 33.71 2.09
CA TYR A 11 4.07 33.37 1.67
C TYR A 11 4.89 32.89 2.87
N VAL A 12 5.65 31.84 2.68
CA VAL A 12 6.54 31.24 3.69
C VAL A 12 7.94 31.13 3.12
N ASP A 13 8.95 31.57 3.88
CA ASP A 13 10.36 31.49 3.51
C ASP A 13 11.21 31.15 4.75
N ALA A 14 11.92 30.02 4.72
CA ALA A 14 12.78 29.56 5.82
C ALA A 14 13.87 30.56 6.20
N SER A 15 14.30 31.43 5.28
CA SER A 15 15.28 32.48 5.50
C SER A 15 14.71 33.76 6.14
N ALA A 16 13.38 33.88 6.21
CA ALA A 16 12.72 35.05 6.78
C ALA A 16 12.98 35.19 8.27
N ALA A 17 12.89 36.44 8.78
CA ALA A 17 12.90 36.70 10.20
C ALA A 17 11.60 36.20 10.86
N ARG A 18 11.65 35.84 12.14
CA ARG A 18 10.43 35.53 12.91
C ARG A 18 9.52 36.76 13.00
N GLY A 19 8.20 36.53 13.10
CA GLY A 19 7.20 37.59 13.23
C GLY A 19 6.78 38.21 11.89
N GLY A 20 6.91 37.43 10.79
CA GLY A 20 6.27 37.74 9.51
C GLY A 20 4.75 37.79 9.64
N ASN A 21 4.07 38.33 8.62
CA ASN A 21 2.60 38.41 8.55
C ASN A 21 2.04 37.63 7.35
N GLY A 22 2.90 36.86 6.65
CA GLY A 22 2.54 36.05 5.49
C GLY A 22 2.37 36.82 4.19
N SER A 23 2.63 38.15 4.15
CA SER A 23 2.68 38.84 2.86
C SER A 23 3.97 38.50 2.10
N GLN A 24 4.00 38.76 0.79
CA GLN A 24 5.19 38.52 -0.01
C GLN A 24 6.41 39.33 0.45
N GLU A 25 6.19 40.57 0.95
CA GLU A 25 7.25 41.42 1.46
C GLU A 25 7.69 41.04 2.88
N LYS A 26 6.82 40.35 3.62
CA LYS A 26 7.09 39.92 5.00
C LYS A 26 6.58 38.50 5.24
N PRO A 27 7.18 37.50 4.60
CA PRO A 27 6.72 36.12 4.67
C PRO A 27 6.83 35.54 6.09
N PHE A 28 6.05 34.50 6.37
CA PHE A 28 6.25 33.69 7.56
C PHE A 28 7.57 32.91 7.46
N LYS A 29 8.15 32.62 8.60
CA LYS A 29 9.35 31.76 8.67
C LYS A 29 8.99 30.29 8.65
N PHE A 30 7.89 29.90 9.26
CA PHE A 30 7.42 28.54 9.43
C PHE A 30 6.12 28.32 8.66
N ILE A 31 5.97 27.15 8.07
CA ILE A 31 4.74 26.75 7.38
C ILE A 31 3.59 26.69 8.40
N ASN A 32 3.89 26.27 9.64
CA ASN A 32 2.90 26.15 10.68
C ASN A 32 2.29 27.51 11.10
N ASP A 33 3.00 28.62 10.93
CA ASP A 33 2.45 29.96 11.16
C ASP A 33 1.28 30.25 10.19
N ALA A 34 1.40 29.80 8.93
CA ALA A 34 0.32 29.90 7.95
C ALA A 34 -0.77 28.84 8.20
N ALA A 35 -0.39 27.62 8.58
CA ALA A 35 -1.32 26.51 8.82
C ALA A 35 -2.30 26.81 9.97
N ALA A 36 -1.88 27.60 10.96
CA ALA A 36 -2.72 28.02 12.07
C ALA A 36 -3.84 28.99 11.67
N ILE A 37 -3.70 29.73 10.57
CA ILE A 37 -4.63 30.82 10.20
C ILE A 37 -5.30 30.63 8.85
N ALA A 38 -4.79 29.80 7.97
CA ALA A 38 -5.35 29.57 6.63
C ALA A 38 -6.83 29.12 6.73
N LEU A 39 -7.69 29.68 5.90
CA LEU A 39 -9.13 29.46 5.87
C LEU A 39 -9.57 28.90 4.51
N PRO A 40 -10.80 28.37 4.35
CA PRO A 40 -11.28 27.85 3.08
C PRO A 40 -11.03 28.80 1.90
N GLY A 41 -10.32 28.28 0.88
CA GLY A 41 -9.95 28.98 -0.33
C GLY A 41 -8.61 29.71 -0.26
N ASP A 42 -7.95 29.74 0.89
CA ASP A 42 -6.61 30.34 1.03
C ASP A 42 -5.52 29.43 0.42
N GLU A 43 -4.43 30.07 -0.02
CA GLU A 43 -3.25 29.40 -0.59
C GLU A 43 -2.01 29.76 0.25
N VAL A 44 -1.20 28.75 0.57
CA VAL A 44 0.09 28.89 1.25
C VAL A 44 1.20 28.52 0.26
N ILE A 45 2.00 29.51 -0.15
CA ILE A 45 3.12 29.36 -1.08
C ILE A 45 4.42 29.30 -0.29
N VAL A 46 5.13 28.19 -0.41
CA VAL A 46 6.35 27.90 0.36
C VAL A 46 7.56 27.99 -0.54
N ALA A 47 8.45 28.94 -0.27
CA ALA A 47 9.69 29.15 -1.01
C ALA A 47 10.63 27.94 -0.87
N PRO A 48 11.53 27.71 -1.86
CA PRO A 48 12.55 26.66 -1.73
C PRO A 48 13.38 26.82 -0.47
N GLY A 49 13.57 25.71 0.27
CA GLY A 49 14.29 25.71 1.52
C GLY A 49 14.05 24.46 2.36
N ILE A 50 14.73 24.37 3.50
CA ILE A 50 14.56 23.26 4.45
C ILE A 50 13.78 23.75 5.66
N TYR A 51 12.64 23.12 5.89
CA TYR A 51 11.70 23.43 6.98
C TYR A 51 11.73 22.28 7.98
N ARG A 52 12.36 22.54 9.15
CA ARG A 52 12.49 21.55 10.23
C ARG A 52 11.35 21.77 11.23
N GLU A 53 10.18 21.30 10.85
CA GLU A 53 8.97 21.51 11.62
C GLU A 53 7.93 20.39 11.44
N TYR A 54 6.96 20.37 12.34
CA TYR A 54 5.71 19.62 12.19
C TYR A 54 4.63 20.61 11.78
N VAL A 55 4.06 20.43 10.61
CA VAL A 55 2.99 21.23 10.07
C VAL A 55 1.66 20.60 10.46
N CYS A 56 0.84 21.34 11.25
CA CYS A 56 -0.46 20.90 11.74
C CYS A 56 -1.56 21.86 11.24
N PRO A 57 -2.27 21.52 10.15
CA PRO A 57 -3.39 22.33 9.67
C PRO A 57 -4.52 22.42 10.71
N GLU A 58 -4.91 23.63 11.08
CA GLU A 58 -5.95 23.88 12.08
C GLU A 58 -7.36 23.95 11.50
N ASN A 59 -7.51 24.43 10.28
CA ASN A 59 -8.80 24.69 9.66
C ASN A 59 -9.04 23.75 8.48
N ALA A 60 -10.31 23.42 8.26
CA ALA A 60 -10.76 22.66 7.10
C ALA A 60 -11.05 23.60 5.92
N GLY A 61 -10.78 23.15 4.70
CA GLY A 61 -11.35 23.72 3.49
C GLY A 61 -12.78 23.21 3.24
N THR A 62 -13.30 23.49 2.07
CA THR A 62 -14.56 22.92 1.54
C THR A 62 -14.32 22.38 0.13
N ALA A 63 -15.24 21.57 -0.39
CA ALA A 63 -15.12 21.02 -1.75
C ALA A 63 -14.90 22.10 -2.81
N ASP A 64 -15.59 23.24 -2.68
CA ASP A 64 -15.50 24.36 -3.62
C ASP A 64 -14.38 25.36 -3.28
N ALA A 65 -13.78 25.25 -2.09
CA ALA A 65 -12.76 26.15 -1.58
C ALA A 65 -11.77 25.39 -0.68
N PRO A 66 -10.93 24.49 -1.25
CA PRO A 66 -9.90 23.81 -0.47
C PRO A 66 -8.85 24.81 0.06
N ILE A 67 -8.14 24.42 1.11
CA ILE A 67 -6.93 25.12 1.52
C ILE A 67 -5.75 24.47 0.81
N VAL A 68 -4.95 25.26 0.11
CA VAL A 68 -3.84 24.76 -0.71
C VAL A 68 -2.51 25.12 -0.08
N TYR A 69 -1.68 24.10 0.19
CA TYR A 69 -0.27 24.24 0.54
C TYR A 69 0.55 23.78 -0.65
N ARG A 70 1.38 24.64 -1.21
CA ARG A 70 2.25 24.22 -2.30
C ARG A 70 3.66 24.77 -2.21
N SER A 71 4.61 23.99 -2.65
CA SER A 71 5.96 24.49 -2.91
C SER A 71 5.95 25.47 -4.09
N GLU A 72 6.66 26.58 -3.97
CA GLU A 72 6.79 27.57 -5.05
C GLU A 72 7.45 26.95 -6.30
N LYS A 73 8.43 26.08 -6.09
CA LYS A 73 9.08 25.28 -7.12
C LYS A 73 8.87 23.78 -6.84
N PRO A 74 8.56 22.96 -7.84
CA PRO A 74 8.40 21.53 -7.65
C PRO A 74 9.58 20.94 -6.86
N LEU A 75 9.27 20.26 -5.73
CA LEU A 75 10.22 19.64 -4.81
C LEU A 75 11.28 20.61 -4.24
N GLY A 76 11.06 21.93 -4.33
CA GLY A 76 12.00 22.92 -3.83
C GLY A 76 11.93 23.16 -2.32
N ALA A 77 10.75 22.95 -1.72
CA ALA A 77 10.54 23.05 -0.28
C ALA A 77 10.59 21.65 0.36
N VAL A 78 11.54 21.45 1.28
CA VAL A 78 11.76 20.19 2.00
C VAL A 78 11.27 20.36 3.43
N ILE A 79 10.22 19.61 3.79
CA ILE A 79 9.73 19.53 5.18
C ILE A 79 10.31 18.26 5.80
N THR A 80 11.07 18.41 6.89
CA THR A 80 11.80 17.27 7.46
C THR A 80 11.58 17.10 8.96
N GLY A 81 11.45 15.85 9.39
CA GLY A 81 11.40 15.47 10.81
C GLY A 81 12.75 15.43 11.50
N ALA A 82 13.83 15.60 10.75
CA ALA A 82 15.17 15.47 11.28
C ALA A 82 15.83 16.81 11.65
N GLU A 83 16.80 16.75 12.56
CA GLU A 83 17.74 17.85 12.89
C GLU A 83 19.16 17.45 12.51
N VAL A 84 19.97 18.46 12.17
CA VAL A 84 21.40 18.24 11.92
C VAL A 84 22.11 18.01 13.25
N LEU A 85 22.89 16.93 13.33
CA LEU A 85 23.68 16.61 14.49
C LEU A 85 25.16 16.80 14.18
N THR A 86 25.81 17.68 14.92
CA THR A 86 27.25 18.01 14.84
C THR A 86 27.96 17.68 16.13
N GLY A 87 29.29 17.84 16.15
CA GLY A 87 30.09 17.61 17.36
C GLY A 87 30.37 16.13 17.63
N TRP A 88 30.39 15.33 16.60
CA TRP A 88 30.80 13.93 16.68
C TRP A 88 32.26 13.79 17.13
N THR A 89 32.49 12.94 18.11
CA THR A 89 33.82 12.61 18.63
C THR A 89 34.14 11.16 18.31
N LYS A 90 35.42 10.91 17.98
CA LYS A 90 35.83 9.57 17.65
C LYS A 90 35.86 8.70 18.91
N HIS A 91 35.22 7.53 18.83
CA HIS A 91 35.15 6.55 19.91
C HIS A 91 36.26 5.50 19.72
N GLU A 92 36.05 4.54 18.81
CA GLU A 92 37.06 3.56 18.42
C GLU A 92 36.87 3.11 16.97
N GLY A 93 37.93 2.67 16.30
CA GLY A 93 37.85 2.19 14.91
C GLY A 93 37.15 3.18 13.99
N ASN A 94 36.06 2.76 13.36
CA ASN A 94 35.18 3.58 12.53
C ASN A 94 33.99 4.17 13.30
N ILE A 95 33.90 3.96 14.62
CA ILE A 95 32.82 4.45 15.47
C ILE A 95 33.05 5.88 15.90
N TRP A 96 31.99 6.65 15.78
CA TRP A 96 31.89 7.99 16.32
C TRP A 96 30.69 8.05 17.29
N THR A 97 30.78 8.94 18.26
CA THR A 97 29.73 9.17 19.25
C THR A 97 29.33 10.64 19.31
N ALA A 98 28.07 10.88 19.53
CA ALA A 98 27.51 12.21 19.78
C ALA A 98 26.44 12.13 20.89
N ARG A 99 26.32 13.24 21.63
CA ARG A 99 25.34 13.38 22.72
C ARG A 99 24.30 14.42 22.35
N VAL A 100 23.06 14.09 22.63
CA VAL A 100 21.89 14.93 22.33
C VAL A 100 21.08 15.13 23.61
N ASN A 101 20.90 16.38 24.03
CA ASN A 101 20.03 16.66 25.15
C ASN A 101 18.58 16.29 24.83
N ASN A 102 17.94 15.51 25.71
CA ASN A 102 16.59 14.96 25.49
C ASN A 102 15.50 16.05 25.37
N GLY A 103 15.79 17.28 25.80
CA GLY A 103 14.87 18.40 25.63
C GLY A 103 14.50 18.74 24.17
N ILE A 104 15.35 18.34 23.19
CA ILE A 104 15.04 18.53 21.77
C ILE A 104 13.85 17.70 21.30
N PHE A 105 13.58 16.58 21.95
CA PHE A 105 12.54 15.63 21.59
C PHE A 105 11.16 15.99 22.20
N GLY A 106 11.10 16.97 23.11
CA GLY A 106 9.86 17.33 23.80
C GLY A 106 9.29 16.14 24.57
N THR A 107 8.06 15.76 24.28
CA THR A 107 7.36 14.62 24.92
C THR A 107 7.55 13.28 24.21
N TYR A 108 8.24 13.27 23.07
CA TYR A 108 8.44 12.08 22.25
C TYR A 108 9.91 11.92 21.89
N ASN A 109 10.64 11.07 22.65
CA ASN A 109 12.01 10.74 22.33
C ASN A 109 12.05 9.46 21.47
N PRO A 110 12.37 9.55 20.17
CA PRO A 110 12.40 8.41 19.27
C PRO A 110 13.50 7.40 19.57
N TYR A 111 14.50 7.74 20.37
CA TYR A 111 15.61 6.87 20.79
C TYR A 111 15.37 6.17 22.13
N THR A 112 14.19 6.35 22.72
CA THR A 112 13.67 5.60 23.88
C THR A 112 12.32 4.97 23.59
N THR A 113 11.71 5.31 22.46
CA THR A 113 10.42 4.78 22.00
C THR A 113 10.67 3.63 21.04
N TYR A 114 10.17 2.45 21.38
CA TYR A 114 10.30 1.28 20.53
C TYR A 114 9.19 1.18 19.50
N VAL A 115 9.54 0.65 18.33
CA VAL A 115 8.56 0.21 17.35
C VAL A 115 7.80 -0.97 17.95
N CYS A 116 6.52 -0.81 18.15
CA CYS A 116 5.62 -1.82 18.72
C CYS A 116 4.19 -1.57 18.27
N GLY A 117 3.39 -2.58 18.35
CA GLY A 117 1.98 -2.52 18.01
C GLY A 117 1.42 -3.88 17.70
N ASP A 118 0.13 -3.93 17.44
CA ASP A 118 -0.53 -5.16 17.04
C ASP A 118 0.01 -5.62 15.68
N TRP A 119 0.11 -6.93 15.49
CA TRP A 119 0.65 -7.55 14.27
C TRP A 119 2.10 -7.16 13.93
N TYR A 120 2.87 -6.64 14.90
CA TYR A 120 4.32 -6.44 14.76
C TYR A 120 5.05 -7.71 15.25
N PHE A 121 5.84 -8.32 14.38
CA PHE A 121 6.45 -9.63 14.62
C PHE A 121 7.98 -9.64 14.51
N ALA A 122 8.62 -8.48 14.37
CA ALA A 122 10.07 -8.44 14.23
C ALA A 122 10.76 -9.13 15.42
N PRO A 123 11.81 -9.93 15.15
CA PRO A 123 12.48 -10.73 16.19
C PRO A 123 13.30 -9.87 17.16
N THR A 124 13.60 -8.65 16.79
CA THR A 124 14.46 -7.73 17.56
C THR A 124 13.74 -6.41 17.83
N VAL A 125 14.01 -5.85 18.99
CA VAL A 125 13.51 -4.53 19.37
C VAL A 125 14.23 -3.46 18.54
N ARG A 126 13.48 -2.50 18.00
CA ARG A 126 13.98 -1.35 17.23
C ARG A 126 13.36 -0.07 17.76
N HIS A 127 14.12 1.00 17.73
CA HIS A 127 13.62 2.33 18.07
C HIS A 127 12.89 2.97 16.89
N THR A 128 12.01 3.93 17.19
CA THR A 128 11.35 4.75 16.16
C THR A 128 12.27 5.79 15.56
N GLY A 129 13.42 6.05 16.20
CA GLY A 129 14.47 6.95 15.71
C GLY A 129 15.22 6.41 14.50
N ALA A 130 15.88 7.31 13.79
CA ALA A 130 16.80 6.98 12.70
C ALA A 130 17.94 7.99 12.63
N VAL A 131 19.09 7.51 12.15
CA VAL A 131 20.30 8.32 11.88
C VAL A 131 20.53 8.30 10.36
N PHE A 132 20.89 9.45 9.82
CA PHE A 132 21.12 9.60 8.37
C PHE A 132 22.49 10.19 8.12
N ILE A 133 23.20 9.70 7.11
CA ILE A 133 24.40 10.32 6.55
C ILE A 133 24.14 10.61 5.06
N ASN A 134 24.26 11.88 4.65
CA ASN A 134 24.06 12.30 3.25
C ASN A 134 22.75 11.74 2.67
N ASP A 135 21.66 11.82 3.44
CA ASP A 135 20.31 11.35 3.16
C ASP A 135 20.12 9.81 3.17
N LEU A 136 21.20 9.02 3.32
CA LEU A 136 21.10 7.58 3.54
C LEU A 136 20.64 7.27 4.97
N MET A 137 19.51 6.53 5.11
CA MET A 137 19.07 5.99 6.40
C MET A 137 19.98 4.84 6.82
N MET A 138 20.66 5.02 7.99
CA MET A 138 21.56 4.01 8.54
C MET A 138 20.80 2.90 9.28
N TYR A 139 21.39 1.73 9.37
CA TYR A 139 20.79 0.53 9.97
C TYR A 139 21.03 0.50 11.49
N GLU A 140 19.96 0.34 12.24
CA GLU A 140 20.04 0.20 13.70
C GLU A 140 20.60 -1.16 14.10
N THR A 141 21.46 -1.20 15.12
CA THR A 141 21.94 -2.44 15.74
C THR A 141 21.36 -2.62 17.14
N VAL A 142 21.31 -3.85 17.62
CA VAL A 142 20.81 -4.18 18.97
C VAL A 142 21.87 -3.99 20.02
N THR A 143 23.15 -4.13 19.62
CA THR A 143 24.31 -3.98 20.50
C THR A 143 25.35 -3.03 19.91
N LEU A 144 26.18 -2.45 20.77
CA LEU A 144 27.31 -1.62 20.34
C LEU A 144 28.33 -2.46 19.56
N ASP A 145 28.58 -3.72 19.94
CA ASP A 145 29.52 -4.62 19.27
C ASP A 145 29.11 -4.85 17.79
N GLU A 146 27.83 -5.03 17.50
CA GLU A 146 27.33 -5.12 16.11
C GLU A 146 27.56 -3.81 15.33
N CYS A 147 27.39 -2.67 15.98
CA CYS A 147 27.68 -1.37 15.38
C CYS A 147 29.18 -1.22 15.06
N ILE A 148 30.03 -1.65 15.98
CA ILE A 148 31.52 -1.64 15.82
C ILE A 148 31.91 -2.55 14.65
N ALA A 149 31.37 -3.75 14.58
CA ALA A 149 31.66 -4.71 13.51
C ALA A 149 31.30 -4.15 12.11
N GLY A 150 30.22 -3.41 11.99
CA GLY A 150 29.81 -2.76 10.72
C GLY A 150 29.66 -3.74 9.56
N GLU A 151 29.23 -4.97 9.86
CA GLU A 151 29.02 -6.03 8.87
C GLU A 151 27.76 -5.76 8.04
N ALA A 152 27.78 -6.23 6.80
CA ALA A 152 26.61 -6.16 5.93
C ALA A 152 25.45 -7.00 6.51
N ASP A 153 24.24 -6.50 6.39
CA ASP A 153 23.02 -7.26 6.72
C ASP A 153 22.62 -8.08 5.48
N PRO A 154 22.70 -9.40 5.53
CA PRO A 154 22.37 -10.26 4.37
C PRO A 154 20.90 -10.19 3.98
N CYS A 155 20.05 -9.62 4.85
CA CYS A 155 18.61 -9.46 4.61
C CYS A 155 18.26 -8.14 3.93
N ALA A 156 19.16 -7.16 3.90
CA ALA A 156 18.91 -5.86 3.28
C ALA A 156 18.89 -5.95 1.75
N TYR A 157 18.05 -5.14 1.11
CA TYR A 157 18.09 -5.01 -0.35
C TYR A 157 19.45 -4.50 -0.83
N ASN A 158 20.02 -3.50 -0.15
CA ASN A 158 21.37 -3.00 -0.40
C ASN A 158 22.32 -3.38 0.75
N GLN A 159 23.07 -4.44 0.56
CA GLN A 159 24.00 -4.94 1.58
C GLN A 159 25.16 -3.98 1.86
N GLU A 160 25.65 -3.22 0.87
CA GLU A 160 26.72 -2.25 1.08
C GLU A 160 26.25 -1.06 1.94
N GLU A 161 25.07 -0.54 1.70
CA GLU A 161 24.45 0.50 2.52
C GLU A 161 24.18 0.01 3.95
N SER A 162 23.85 -1.26 4.10
CA SER A 162 23.58 -1.86 5.41
C SER A 162 24.77 -1.91 6.35
N LYS A 163 25.98 -1.65 5.88
CA LYS A 163 27.20 -1.53 6.70
C LYS A 163 27.24 -0.24 7.52
N TYR A 164 26.49 0.79 7.12
CA TYR A 164 26.31 2.01 7.90
C TYR A 164 25.38 1.71 9.07
N LYS A 165 25.96 1.60 10.28
CA LYS A 165 25.26 1.17 11.48
C LYS A 165 25.17 2.28 12.52
N TRP A 166 24.11 2.23 13.34
CA TRP A 166 24.02 3.07 14.53
C TRP A 166 23.45 2.29 15.71
N TYR A 167 23.77 2.76 16.90
CA TYR A 167 23.31 2.24 18.18
C TYR A 167 23.05 3.41 19.15
N THR A 168 22.21 3.22 20.15
CA THR A 168 21.88 4.27 21.12
C THR A 168 21.79 3.76 22.55
N GLU A 169 22.15 4.65 23.48
CA GLU A 169 21.98 4.49 24.91
C GLU A 169 21.46 5.78 25.54
N GLN A 170 20.94 5.69 26.77
CA GLN A 170 20.55 6.84 27.56
C GLN A 170 21.55 7.06 28.69
N ASP A 171 21.96 8.30 28.90
CA ASP A 171 22.84 8.72 30.01
C ASP A 171 22.22 9.98 30.67
N GLY A 172 21.41 9.76 31.70
CA GLY A 172 20.64 10.81 32.36
C GLY A 172 19.68 11.51 31.41
N ASP A 173 19.85 12.80 31.22
CA ASP A 173 19.01 13.63 30.33
C ASP A 173 19.55 13.70 28.88
N GLU A 174 20.45 12.80 28.52
CA GLU A 174 21.08 12.76 27.20
C GLU A 174 20.85 11.42 26.52
N THR A 175 20.57 11.48 25.23
CA THR A 175 20.65 10.36 24.28
C THR A 175 22.07 10.32 23.74
N VAL A 176 22.74 9.17 23.90
CA VAL A 176 24.07 8.91 23.34
C VAL A 176 23.91 8.10 22.07
N LEU A 177 24.43 8.60 20.97
CA LEU A 177 24.44 7.92 19.69
C LEU A 177 25.85 7.44 19.35
N TYR A 178 25.94 6.20 18.91
CA TYR A 178 27.14 5.60 18.33
C TYR A 178 26.84 5.29 16.87
N ALA A 179 27.75 5.62 15.96
CA ALA A 179 27.55 5.38 14.55
C ALA A 179 28.83 4.98 13.84
N ASN A 180 28.70 3.98 12.96
CA ASN A 180 29.76 3.52 12.07
C ASN A 180 29.54 4.13 10.68
N PHE A 181 30.32 5.16 10.38
CA PHE A 181 30.23 5.89 9.11
C PHE A 181 31.14 5.33 8.02
N GLN A 182 31.59 4.08 8.14
CA GLN A 182 32.43 3.40 7.15
C GLN A 182 33.66 4.20 6.68
N GLY A 183 34.30 4.93 7.60
CA GLY A 183 35.48 5.71 7.33
C GLY A 183 35.27 7.19 7.02
N TYR A 184 34.03 7.62 6.83
CA TYR A 184 33.71 9.05 6.70
C TYR A 184 33.88 9.79 8.03
N ASP A 185 34.30 11.06 7.96
CA ASP A 185 34.32 11.98 9.09
C ASP A 185 32.95 12.70 9.19
N PRO A 186 32.11 12.34 10.17
CA PRO A 186 30.73 12.88 10.24
C PRO A 186 30.67 14.40 10.46
N ASN A 187 31.77 15.01 10.91
CA ASN A 187 31.84 16.47 11.04
C ASN A 187 32.07 17.20 9.71
N LYS A 188 32.34 16.45 8.64
CA LYS A 188 32.45 16.97 7.26
C LYS A 188 31.28 16.58 6.38
N GLU A 189 30.41 15.72 6.88
CA GLU A 189 29.24 15.20 6.18
C GLU A 189 27.96 15.79 6.76
N LYS A 190 26.86 15.67 6.01
CA LYS A 190 25.53 16.01 6.52
C LYS A 190 25.00 14.82 7.33
N VAL A 191 25.11 14.90 8.66
CA VAL A 191 24.54 13.89 9.55
C VAL A 191 23.29 14.46 10.22
N GLU A 192 22.19 13.73 10.13
CA GLU A 192 20.88 14.12 10.68
C GLU A 192 20.29 13.00 11.53
N ILE A 193 19.45 13.37 12.48
CA ILE A 193 18.71 12.46 13.36
C ILE A 193 17.22 12.78 13.33
N SER A 194 16.35 11.79 13.29
CA SER A 194 14.91 11.99 13.42
C SER A 194 14.56 12.52 14.80
N VAL A 195 13.75 13.57 14.88
CA VAL A 195 13.26 14.14 16.15
C VAL A 195 11.75 14.32 16.18
N ARG A 196 11.07 14.31 15.03
CA ARG A 196 9.62 14.50 14.92
C ARG A 196 8.94 13.22 14.46
N ARG A 197 7.81 12.92 15.08
CA ARG A 197 6.99 11.75 14.76
C ARG A 197 6.32 11.90 13.41
N ASN A 198 5.61 12.99 13.21
CA ASN A 198 4.87 13.34 11.98
C ASN A 198 5.44 14.62 11.36
N ILE A 199 5.17 14.86 10.08
CA ILE A 199 5.70 16.01 9.35
C ILE A 199 4.57 16.96 8.91
N PHE A 200 3.51 16.42 8.27
CA PHE A 200 2.38 17.20 7.80
C PHE A 200 1.07 16.44 8.09
N MET A 201 0.47 16.70 9.24
CA MET A 201 -0.70 15.95 9.69
C MET A 201 -1.54 16.77 10.67
N PRO A 202 -2.88 16.83 10.57
CA PRO A 202 -3.70 17.47 11.58
C PRO A 202 -3.68 16.63 12.87
N ASP A 203 -3.91 17.27 14.02
CA ASP A 203 -4.02 16.61 15.33
C ASP A 203 -5.46 16.24 15.71
N LYS A 204 -6.42 16.54 14.83
CA LYS A 204 -7.85 16.31 15.03
C LYS A 204 -8.56 15.81 13.78
N ASN A 205 -9.70 15.17 13.99
CA ASN A 205 -10.58 14.71 12.92
C ASN A 205 -11.27 15.87 12.20
N GLY A 206 -11.62 15.68 10.93
CA GLY A 206 -12.48 16.60 10.19
C GLY A 206 -11.79 17.84 9.61
N VAL A 207 -10.46 17.85 9.54
CA VAL A 207 -9.71 18.86 8.79
C VAL A 207 -9.77 18.49 7.30
N ASN A 208 -10.89 18.79 6.68
CA ASN A 208 -11.24 18.35 5.33
C ASN A 208 -10.65 19.24 4.23
N TYR A 209 -10.60 18.72 2.99
CA TYR A 209 -10.30 19.46 1.76
C TYR A 209 -9.02 20.29 1.84
N ILE A 210 -7.93 19.64 2.16
CA ILE A 210 -6.57 20.17 2.11
C ILE A 210 -5.90 19.63 0.84
N THR A 211 -5.20 20.50 0.11
CA THR A 211 -4.30 20.12 -0.97
C THR A 211 -2.85 20.37 -0.55
N VAL A 212 -1.99 19.35 -0.69
CA VAL A 212 -0.54 19.43 -0.45
C VAL A 212 0.18 19.07 -1.74
N SER A 213 0.94 19.99 -2.31
CA SER A 213 1.50 19.85 -3.64
C SER A 213 2.98 20.26 -3.73
N GLY A 214 3.79 19.40 -4.34
CA GLY A 214 5.16 19.72 -4.77
C GLY A 214 6.22 19.78 -3.65
N PHE A 215 5.99 19.15 -2.51
CA PHE A 215 6.94 19.10 -1.38
C PHE A 215 7.79 17.83 -1.39
N VAL A 216 8.99 17.92 -0.79
CA VAL A 216 9.70 16.77 -0.23
C VAL A 216 9.34 16.66 1.24
N ILE A 217 8.82 15.51 1.69
CA ILE A 217 8.38 15.22 3.06
C ILE A 217 9.16 14.01 3.56
N THR A 218 10.05 14.19 4.54
CA THR A 218 11.08 13.17 4.80
C THR A 218 11.55 13.09 6.24
N LYS A 219 12.13 11.92 6.62
CA LYS A 219 12.91 11.67 7.84
C LYS A 219 12.13 11.78 9.15
N GLY A 220 10.91 11.27 9.18
CA GLY A 220 10.12 11.22 10.40
C GLY A 220 10.28 9.92 11.19
N ALA A 221 10.11 10.03 12.50
CA ALA A 221 10.18 8.94 13.47
C ALA A 221 8.77 8.36 13.74
N THR A 222 8.07 7.96 12.69
CA THR A 222 6.71 7.40 12.79
C THR A 222 6.70 6.10 13.59
N THR A 223 5.59 5.80 14.26
CA THR A 223 5.38 4.56 14.99
C THR A 223 4.79 3.49 14.06
N TRP A 224 4.79 2.23 14.51
CA TRP A 224 4.09 1.16 13.81
C TRP A 224 2.61 1.54 13.60
N ALA A 225 2.12 1.29 12.40
CA ALA A 225 0.72 1.51 12.04
C ALA A 225 -0.03 0.17 12.10
N PRO A 226 -0.67 -0.15 13.23
CA PRO A 226 -1.37 -1.43 13.39
C PRO A 226 -2.73 -1.41 12.67
N PRO A 227 -3.24 -2.56 12.23
CA PRO A 227 -4.49 -2.62 11.46
C PRO A 227 -5.74 -2.26 12.27
N ALA A 228 -5.74 -2.47 13.58
CA ALA A 228 -6.93 -2.26 14.42
C ALA A 228 -6.94 -0.91 15.17
N ALA A 229 -5.87 -0.12 15.08
CA ALA A 229 -5.72 1.12 15.85
C ALA A 229 -5.37 2.31 14.95
N TYR A 230 -5.08 3.44 15.58
CA TYR A 230 -4.62 4.65 14.89
C TYR A 230 -3.34 4.40 14.09
N GLN A 231 -3.31 4.89 12.86
CA GLN A 231 -2.19 4.70 11.95
C GLN A 231 -1.47 6.01 11.67
N ASP A 232 -0.17 6.05 11.96
CA ASP A 232 0.72 7.17 11.69
C ASP A 232 1.27 7.15 10.26
N GLY A 233 1.70 8.34 9.81
CA GLY A 233 2.49 8.54 8.60
C GLY A 233 3.27 9.84 8.69
N LEU A 234 4.17 10.08 7.73
CA LEU A 234 4.82 11.39 7.59
C LEU A 234 3.78 12.47 7.26
N ILE A 235 2.88 12.13 6.35
CA ILE A 235 1.76 12.98 5.92
C ILE A 235 0.47 12.17 5.86
N GLY A 236 -0.65 12.83 6.16
CA GLY A 236 -1.96 12.24 5.94
C GLY A 236 -3.11 13.08 6.46
N PRO A 237 -4.34 12.78 6.00
CA PRO A 237 -5.54 13.52 6.35
C PRO A 237 -6.03 13.25 7.78
N HIS A 238 -5.47 12.26 8.48
CA HIS A 238 -6.09 11.71 9.67
C HIS A 238 -7.50 11.20 9.32
N TRP A 239 -8.51 11.41 10.15
CA TRP A 239 -9.90 11.05 9.84
C TRP A 239 -10.63 12.26 9.24
N SER A 240 -10.54 12.42 7.90
CA SER A 240 -11.04 13.59 7.17
C SER A 240 -11.57 13.20 5.78
N LYS A 241 -12.01 14.19 4.99
CA LYS A 241 -12.53 14.00 3.64
C LYS A 241 -11.82 14.90 2.62
N GLY A 242 -11.61 14.34 1.42
CA GLY A 242 -11.29 15.11 0.22
C GLY A 242 -9.90 15.76 0.21
N TRP A 243 -8.88 15.15 0.83
CA TRP A 243 -7.51 15.60 0.68
C TRP A 243 -6.96 15.25 -0.69
N ILE A 244 -6.09 16.13 -1.19
CA ILE A 244 -5.27 15.89 -2.38
C ILE A 244 -3.80 15.99 -1.97
N ILE A 245 -3.04 14.91 -2.18
CA ILE A 245 -1.59 14.86 -2.02
C ILE A 245 -1.01 14.58 -3.38
N GLU A 246 -0.29 15.54 -3.96
CA GLU A 246 0.15 15.43 -5.34
C GLU A 246 1.54 16.00 -5.58
N ASP A 247 2.23 15.45 -6.59
CA ASP A 247 3.54 15.93 -7.04
C ASP A 247 4.59 16.00 -5.90
N CYS A 248 4.42 15.18 -4.84
CA CYS A 248 5.28 15.14 -3.66
C CYS A 248 6.26 13.98 -3.71
N GLU A 249 7.43 14.17 -3.10
CA GLU A 249 8.31 13.09 -2.67
C GLU A 249 8.08 12.81 -1.19
N VAL A 250 7.79 11.54 -0.83
CA VAL A 250 7.58 11.10 0.56
C VAL A 250 8.55 9.97 0.85
N SER A 251 9.51 10.21 1.74
CA SER A 251 10.63 9.28 1.88
C SER A 251 11.21 9.20 3.29
N ASN A 252 12.00 8.14 3.53
CA ASN A 252 12.76 7.97 4.76
C ASN A 252 11.89 8.01 6.03
N SER A 253 10.77 7.31 6.01
CA SER A 253 9.92 7.11 7.19
C SER A 253 10.36 5.88 7.97
N ARG A 254 10.39 5.99 9.31
CA ARG A 254 10.69 4.81 10.13
C ARG A 254 9.63 3.71 9.99
N CYS A 255 8.38 4.08 9.77
CA CYS A 255 7.30 3.15 9.46
C CYS A 255 6.59 3.55 8.17
N CYS A 256 5.53 4.35 8.24
CA CYS A 256 4.70 4.64 7.06
C CYS A 256 4.97 6.01 6.44
N GLY A 257 4.87 6.08 5.11
CA GLY A 257 5.00 7.33 4.36
C GLY A 257 3.72 8.15 4.42
N ILE A 258 2.68 7.77 3.68
CA ILE A 258 1.38 8.42 3.64
C ILE A 258 0.38 7.59 4.45
N SER A 259 -0.34 8.21 5.40
CA SER A 259 -1.39 7.54 6.15
C SER A 259 -2.77 8.09 5.81
N LEU A 260 -3.63 7.25 5.28
CA LEU A 260 -5.07 7.50 5.13
C LEU A 260 -5.87 6.82 6.27
N GLY A 261 -5.25 6.72 7.43
CA GLY A 261 -5.63 5.82 8.50
C GLY A 261 -6.89 6.16 9.27
N LYS A 262 -7.14 5.33 10.26
CA LYS A 262 -8.29 5.37 11.15
C LYS A 262 -8.27 6.61 12.06
N TYR A 263 -9.43 7.07 12.49
CA TYR A 263 -9.59 8.08 13.54
C TYR A 263 -8.99 7.63 14.89
N LEU A 264 -8.68 8.59 15.77
CA LEU A 264 -8.33 8.31 17.15
C LEU A 264 -9.56 7.81 17.92
N ASP A 265 -9.44 6.62 18.51
CA ASP A 265 -10.46 6.00 19.35
C ASP A 265 -9.80 5.45 20.63
N PRO A 266 -9.71 6.24 21.69
CA PRO A 266 -9.04 5.83 22.93
C PRO A 266 -9.60 4.54 23.56
N GLU A 267 -10.85 4.19 23.27
CA GLU A 267 -11.45 2.93 23.76
C GLU A 267 -11.07 1.71 22.91
N ASN A 268 -10.54 1.91 21.70
CA ASN A 268 -10.09 0.84 20.80
C ASN A 268 -8.58 0.87 20.57
N ASP A 269 -7.97 2.06 20.51
CA ASP A 269 -6.54 2.24 20.23
C ASP A 269 -5.65 1.76 21.40
N MET A 270 -6.22 1.43 22.55
CA MET A 270 -5.49 0.84 23.67
C MET A 270 -4.78 -0.46 23.27
N TYR A 271 -5.25 -1.16 22.23
CA TYR A 271 -4.61 -2.36 21.70
C TYR A 271 -3.21 -2.09 21.14
N PHE A 272 -2.93 -0.87 20.77
CA PHE A 272 -1.62 -0.44 20.34
C PHE A 272 -0.53 -0.60 21.43
N TYR A 273 -0.89 -0.41 22.70
CA TYR A 273 0.07 -0.34 23.81
C TYR A 273 -0.10 -1.44 24.87
N THR A 274 -1.20 -2.14 24.88
CA THR A 274 -1.55 -3.07 25.95
C THR A 274 -1.97 -4.44 25.44
N LYS A 275 -1.82 -5.45 26.29
CA LYS A 275 -2.29 -6.81 25.99
C LYS A 275 -3.78 -6.93 26.27
N HIS A 276 -4.50 -7.52 25.36
CA HIS A 276 -5.94 -7.79 25.46
C HIS A 276 -6.24 -9.27 25.40
N VAL A 277 -7.45 -9.63 25.87
CA VAL A 277 -8.01 -10.98 25.75
C VAL A 277 -8.74 -11.21 24.43
N LYS A 278 -9.16 -10.13 23.75
CA LYS A 278 -9.70 -10.21 22.38
C LYS A 278 -8.57 -10.39 21.37
N SER A 279 -8.82 -11.20 20.34
CA SER A 279 -7.85 -11.36 19.26
C SER A 279 -7.74 -10.07 18.42
N PRO A 280 -6.60 -9.84 17.74
CA PRO A 280 -6.43 -8.74 16.83
C PRO A 280 -7.52 -8.66 15.76
N THR A 281 -7.88 -9.78 15.15
CA THR A 281 -8.95 -9.86 14.14
C THR A 281 -10.32 -9.48 14.70
N GLN A 282 -10.61 -9.81 15.97
CA GLN A 282 -11.83 -9.36 16.63
C GLN A 282 -11.83 -7.85 16.86
N MET A 283 -10.68 -7.27 17.21
CA MET A 283 -10.54 -5.82 17.39
C MET A 283 -10.75 -5.06 16.09
N GLU A 284 -10.33 -5.62 14.95
CA GLU A 284 -10.61 -5.04 13.64
C GLU A 284 -12.10 -4.93 13.34
N ARG A 285 -12.86 -6.00 13.58
CA ARG A 285 -14.32 -6.00 13.40
C ARG A 285 -15.00 -5.04 14.36
N ASP A 286 -14.54 -4.99 15.62
CA ASP A 286 -15.02 -4.02 16.58
C ASP A 286 -14.78 -2.57 16.09
N ALA A 287 -13.62 -2.30 15.49
CA ALA A 287 -13.29 -0.97 14.93
C ALA A 287 -14.27 -0.53 13.85
N VAL A 288 -14.67 -1.44 12.94
CA VAL A 288 -15.67 -1.16 11.89
C VAL A 288 -17.02 -0.83 12.49
N CYS A 289 -17.52 -1.67 13.40
CA CYS A 289 -18.80 -1.43 14.08
C CYS A 289 -18.79 -0.13 14.88
N ARG A 290 -17.69 0.18 15.57
CA ARG A 290 -17.52 1.44 16.31
C ARG A 290 -17.45 2.64 15.38
N GLY A 291 -16.81 2.50 14.22
CA GLY A 291 -16.74 3.54 13.19
C GLY A 291 -18.11 4.07 12.79
N GLN A 292 -19.14 3.20 12.75
CA GLN A 292 -20.52 3.63 12.46
C GLN A 292 -21.00 4.67 13.48
N TYR A 293 -20.73 4.48 14.76
CA TYR A 293 -21.09 5.45 15.81
C TYR A 293 -20.29 6.75 15.73
N HIS A 294 -19.05 6.70 15.27
CA HIS A 294 -18.16 7.83 15.11
C HIS A 294 -18.32 8.55 13.77
N GLY A 295 -19.29 8.13 12.96
CA GLY A 295 -19.64 8.80 11.71
C GLY A 295 -18.77 8.39 10.53
N TRP A 296 -18.39 7.14 10.44
CA TRP A 296 -17.77 6.56 9.26
C TRP A 296 -18.80 6.47 8.13
N LEU A 297 -18.97 7.58 7.43
CA LEU A 297 -19.97 7.80 6.40
C LEU A 297 -19.31 8.37 5.14
N LYS A 298 -19.81 8.00 3.96
CA LYS A 298 -19.34 8.51 2.66
C LYS A 298 -19.31 10.04 2.60
N GLU A 299 -20.23 10.69 3.29
CA GLU A 299 -20.35 12.15 3.31
C GLU A 299 -19.28 12.83 4.18
N LYS A 300 -18.61 12.09 5.08
CA LYS A 300 -17.71 12.66 6.10
C LYS A 300 -16.24 12.24 5.96
N VAL A 301 -15.96 11.06 5.44
CA VAL A 301 -14.61 10.46 5.45
C VAL A 301 -14.24 9.96 4.06
N GLY A 302 -12.95 9.98 3.74
CA GLY A 302 -12.43 9.42 2.51
C GLY A 302 -12.45 10.35 1.30
N SER A 303 -12.57 9.80 0.11
CA SER A 303 -12.52 10.53 -1.17
C SER A 303 -11.23 11.34 -1.35
N HIS A 304 -10.11 10.77 -0.92
CA HIS A 304 -8.78 11.35 -1.08
C HIS A 304 -8.22 11.06 -2.47
N ILE A 305 -7.33 11.91 -2.94
CA ILE A 305 -6.58 11.72 -4.19
C ILE A 305 -5.10 11.80 -3.85
N ILE A 306 -4.39 10.70 -4.06
CA ILE A 306 -2.93 10.65 -3.99
C ILE A 306 -2.46 10.43 -5.42
N ARG A 307 -1.71 11.38 -5.99
CA ARG A 307 -1.30 11.27 -7.38
C ARG A 307 0.06 11.87 -7.68
N ARG A 308 0.76 11.25 -8.63
CA ARG A 308 2.08 11.70 -9.11
C ARG A 308 3.06 11.92 -7.96
N CYS A 309 2.96 11.04 -6.93
CA CYS A 309 3.86 11.06 -5.80
C CYS A 309 4.97 10.02 -5.99
N HIS A 310 6.17 10.38 -5.54
CA HIS A 310 7.31 9.47 -5.41
C HIS A 310 7.43 9.05 -3.94
N VAL A 311 7.10 7.77 -3.63
CA VAL A 311 7.06 7.25 -2.26
C VAL A 311 8.09 6.15 -2.11
N HIS A 312 9.09 6.32 -1.24
CA HIS A 312 10.16 5.35 -1.13
C HIS A 312 10.86 5.35 0.24
N HIS A 313 11.61 4.27 0.53
CA HIS A 313 12.37 4.11 1.77
C HIS A 313 11.52 4.35 3.03
N CYS A 314 10.32 3.76 3.03
CA CYS A 314 9.44 3.67 4.19
C CYS A 314 9.55 2.25 4.76
N GLU A 315 9.89 2.11 6.05
CA GLU A 315 10.29 0.82 6.60
C GLU A 315 9.12 -0.11 6.97
N GLN A 316 7.88 0.37 6.88
CA GLN A 316 6.68 -0.45 7.01
C GLN A 316 5.83 -0.40 5.73
N THR A 317 5.25 0.75 5.39
CA THR A 317 4.33 0.89 4.26
C THR A 317 4.53 2.20 3.53
N GLY A 318 4.44 2.18 2.21
CA GLY A 318 4.45 3.41 1.41
C GLY A 318 3.20 4.24 1.66
N ILE A 319 2.02 3.64 1.42
CA ILE A 319 0.70 4.26 1.65
C ILE A 319 -0.16 3.29 2.45
N VAL A 320 -0.51 3.66 3.69
CA VAL A 320 -1.35 2.86 4.58
C VAL A 320 -2.71 3.50 4.76
N GLY A 321 -3.77 2.69 4.94
CA GLY A 321 -5.10 3.20 5.26
C GLY A 321 -5.99 2.15 5.91
N ARG A 322 -6.63 2.55 7.02
CA ARG A 322 -7.68 1.79 7.68
C ARG A 322 -8.94 2.65 7.73
N MET A 323 -10.02 2.22 7.09
CA MET A 323 -11.32 2.88 7.07
C MET A 323 -11.33 4.32 6.48
N GLY A 324 -10.25 5.07 6.63
CA GLY A 324 -10.13 6.44 6.11
C GLY A 324 -9.87 6.52 4.61
N ALA A 325 -9.37 5.45 3.99
CA ALA A 325 -9.06 5.38 2.56
C ALA A 325 -10.29 5.18 1.65
N VAL A 326 -11.48 5.00 2.19
CA VAL A 326 -12.70 4.73 1.41
C VAL A 326 -12.95 5.78 0.32
N PHE A 327 -13.43 5.35 -0.84
CA PHE A 327 -13.77 6.22 -1.99
C PHE A 327 -12.58 7.01 -2.56
N SER A 328 -11.36 6.59 -2.30
CA SER A 328 -10.14 7.31 -2.66
C SER A 328 -9.53 6.77 -3.95
N THR A 329 -8.69 7.61 -4.58
CA THR A 329 -7.90 7.24 -5.75
C THR A 329 -6.42 7.40 -5.46
N ILE A 330 -5.62 6.37 -5.80
CA ILE A 330 -4.16 6.38 -5.75
C ILE A 330 -3.68 6.14 -7.17
N GLU A 331 -3.09 7.15 -7.81
CA GLU A 331 -2.80 7.10 -9.23
C GLU A 331 -1.48 7.76 -9.63
N ASP A 332 -0.87 7.25 -10.72
CA ASP A 332 0.32 7.83 -11.34
C ASP A 332 1.50 7.99 -10.33
N CYS A 333 1.57 7.15 -9.29
CA CYS A 333 2.61 7.20 -8.27
C CYS A 333 3.73 6.20 -8.57
N HIS A 334 4.97 6.59 -8.23
CA HIS A 334 6.13 5.71 -8.20
C HIS A 334 6.40 5.29 -6.76
N ILE A 335 6.27 4.01 -6.44
CA ILE A 335 6.38 3.47 -5.08
C ILE A 335 7.41 2.36 -5.07
N HIS A 336 8.50 2.52 -4.30
CA HIS A 336 9.56 1.53 -4.28
C HIS A 336 10.37 1.52 -2.98
N HIS A 337 11.17 0.46 -2.80
CA HIS A 337 12.05 0.27 -1.65
C HIS A 337 11.30 0.46 -0.32
N VAL A 338 10.11 -0.15 -0.22
CA VAL A 338 9.35 -0.22 1.03
C VAL A 338 9.82 -1.42 1.83
N CYS A 339 9.99 -1.24 3.15
CA CYS A 339 10.68 -2.19 4.03
C CYS A 339 12.12 -2.48 3.55
N ASN A 340 12.83 -1.43 3.13
CA ASN A 340 14.13 -1.50 2.46
C ASN A 340 15.21 -2.14 3.35
N SER A 341 15.27 -1.78 4.62
CA SER A 341 16.28 -2.32 5.56
C SER A 341 15.96 -3.75 6.02
N GLN A 342 14.73 -4.22 5.85
CA GLN A 342 14.22 -5.50 6.36
C GLN A 342 14.38 -5.67 7.89
N GLN A 343 14.47 -4.57 8.64
CA GLN A 343 14.62 -4.57 10.09
C GLN A 343 13.30 -4.63 10.85
N LEU A 344 12.21 -4.23 10.21
CA LEU A 344 10.86 -4.37 10.71
C LEU A 344 10.18 -5.58 10.04
N GLY A 345 9.15 -6.11 10.67
CA GLY A 345 8.37 -7.23 10.12
C GLY A 345 7.04 -7.36 10.81
N GLY A 346 6.03 -7.75 10.05
CA GLY A 346 4.66 -7.89 10.54
C GLY A 346 3.66 -7.58 9.44
N ALA A 347 2.40 -7.41 9.82
CA ALA A 347 1.35 -6.95 8.93
C ALA A 347 1.57 -5.48 8.51
N GLU A 348 0.76 -4.98 7.60
CA GLU A 348 0.85 -3.61 7.09
C GLU A 348 2.15 -3.30 6.31
N THR A 349 2.86 -4.33 5.79
CA THR A 349 4.11 -4.16 5.05
C THR A 349 3.86 -4.32 3.55
N ALA A 350 3.65 -3.22 2.84
CA ALA A 350 3.41 -3.20 1.40
C ALA A 350 3.71 -1.82 0.79
N GLY A 351 3.82 -1.73 -0.53
CA GLY A 351 3.80 -0.45 -1.25
C GLY A 351 2.53 0.32 -0.93
N ILE A 352 1.38 -0.33 -1.07
CA ILE A 352 0.05 0.20 -0.68
C ILE A 352 -0.65 -0.87 0.17
N LYS A 353 -1.08 -0.52 1.39
CA LYS A 353 -1.83 -1.41 2.27
C LYS A 353 -3.10 -0.74 2.79
N LEU A 354 -4.26 -1.28 2.43
CA LEU A 354 -5.55 -0.72 2.81
C LEU A 354 -6.45 -1.77 3.45
N HIS A 355 -7.11 -1.39 4.56
CA HIS A 355 -8.26 -2.10 5.12
C HIS A 355 -9.55 -1.35 4.79
N ALA A 356 -10.64 -2.07 4.62
CA ALA A 356 -11.94 -1.54 4.23
C ALA A 356 -11.84 -0.66 2.97
N ALA A 357 -11.21 -1.20 1.94
CA ALA A 357 -11.03 -0.52 0.66
C ALA A 357 -12.35 -0.48 -0.13
N ILE A 358 -13.31 0.34 0.33
CA ILE A 358 -14.61 0.48 -0.29
C ILE A 358 -14.52 1.52 -1.42
N ASP A 359 -14.85 1.12 -2.65
CA ASP A 359 -14.78 1.96 -3.85
C ASP A 359 -13.42 2.69 -4.02
N VAL A 360 -12.34 2.02 -3.68
CA VAL A 360 -10.98 2.54 -3.87
C VAL A 360 -10.48 2.18 -5.27
N THR A 361 -9.86 3.13 -5.95
CA THR A 361 -9.19 2.91 -7.24
C THR A 361 -7.69 3.10 -7.09
N ILE A 362 -6.91 2.08 -7.47
CA ILE A 362 -5.45 2.09 -7.51
C ILE A 362 -5.04 1.90 -8.97
N ARG A 363 -4.55 2.95 -9.62
CA ARG A 363 -4.31 2.89 -11.06
C ARG A 363 -3.06 3.62 -11.54
N ARG A 364 -2.46 3.09 -12.62
CA ARG A 364 -1.28 3.67 -13.28
C ARG A 364 -0.12 3.97 -12.34
N ASN A 365 0.06 3.12 -11.32
CA ASN A 365 1.20 3.21 -10.43
C ASN A 365 2.31 2.28 -10.91
N HIS A 366 3.55 2.67 -10.66
CA HIS A 366 4.72 1.83 -10.79
C HIS A 366 5.17 1.43 -9.38
N ILE A 367 5.08 0.13 -9.06
CA ILE A 367 5.35 -0.40 -7.72
C ILE A 367 6.38 -1.52 -7.82
N HIS A 368 7.56 -1.33 -7.24
CA HIS A 368 8.63 -2.32 -7.31
C HIS A 368 9.56 -2.30 -6.09
N ASN A 369 10.33 -3.38 -5.89
CA ASN A 369 11.21 -3.53 -4.74
C ASN A 369 10.53 -3.23 -3.39
N CYS A 370 9.26 -3.59 -3.30
CA CYS A 370 8.49 -3.69 -2.07
C CYS A 370 8.38 -5.18 -1.69
N ILE A 371 8.15 -5.52 -0.45
CA ILE A 371 7.87 -6.93 -0.10
C ILE A 371 6.57 -7.35 -0.77
N MET A 372 5.54 -6.53 -0.65
CA MET A 372 4.28 -6.65 -1.37
C MET A 372 4.00 -5.36 -2.13
N GLY A 373 3.39 -5.47 -3.31
CA GLY A 373 2.98 -4.31 -4.09
C GLY A 373 1.73 -3.65 -3.50
N VAL A 374 0.58 -4.27 -3.71
CA VAL A 374 -0.73 -3.82 -3.20
C VAL A 374 -1.33 -4.90 -2.31
N TRP A 375 -1.74 -4.52 -1.12
CA TRP A 375 -2.48 -5.38 -0.20
C TRP A 375 -3.82 -4.72 0.18
N LEU A 376 -4.93 -5.29 -0.32
CA LEU A 376 -6.28 -4.93 0.09
C LEU A 376 -6.75 -5.98 1.09
N ASP A 377 -6.78 -5.58 2.35
CA ASP A 377 -7.05 -6.47 3.48
C ASP A 377 -8.43 -6.16 4.05
N TRP A 378 -9.10 -7.16 4.52
CA TRP A 378 -10.41 -7.14 5.16
C TRP A 378 -11.39 -6.09 4.59
N GLU A 379 -12.55 -6.55 4.12
CA GLU A 379 -13.67 -5.69 3.71
C GLU A 379 -13.44 -4.89 2.41
N ALA A 380 -12.52 -5.33 1.53
CA ALA A 380 -12.43 -4.73 0.20
C ALA A 380 -13.72 -4.99 -0.59
N GLN A 381 -14.39 -3.92 -1.03
CA GLN A 381 -15.65 -3.99 -1.76
C GLN A 381 -15.79 -2.84 -2.75
N GLY A 382 -16.04 -3.12 -4.02
CA GLY A 382 -16.03 -2.12 -5.09
C GLY A 382 -14.63 -1.60 -5.42
N ALA A 383 -13.59 -2.23 -4.90
CA ALA A 383 -12.21 -1.82 -5.13
C ALA A 383 -11.72 -2.24 -6.53
N ARG A 384 -10.86 -1.42 -7.12
CA ARG A 384 -10.27 -1.69 -8.44
C ARG A 384 -8.77 -1.41 -8.45
N VAL A 385 -7.98 -2.41 -8.87
CA VAL A 385 -6.54 -2.32 -9.12
C VAL A 385 -6.33 -2.44 -10.62
N THR A 386 -5.96 -1.36 -11.30
CA THR A 386 -5.97 -1.31 -12.77
C THR A 386 -4.81 -0.52 -13.36
N GLN A 387 -4.30 -0.96 -14.54
CA GLN A 387 -3.26 -0.25 -15.29
C GLN A 387 -1.95 -0.01 -14.51
N ASN A 388 -1.64 -0.85 -13.51
CA ASN A 388 -0.40 -0.73 -12.74
C ASN A 388 0.72 -1.59 -13.34
N LEU A 389 1.95 -1.11 -13.20
CA LEU A 389 3.17 -1.88 -13.44
C LEU A 389 3.73 -2.33 -12.09
N MET A 390 3.83 -3.65 -11.87
CA MET A 390 4.39 -4.23 -10.65
C MET A 390 5.44 -5.28 -10.99
N HIS A 391 6.61 -5.19 -10.37
CA HIS A 391 7.71 -6.14 -10.57
C HIS A 391 8.69 -6.12 -9.40
N ASP A 392 9.49 -7.14 -9.25
CA ASP A 392 10.52 -7.24 -8.22
C ASP A 392 10.01 -7.02 -6.78
N ASN A 393 8.70 -7.23 -6.55
CA ASN A 393 8.12 -7.22 -5.22
C ASN A 393 8.40 -8.55 -4.52
N SER A 394 9.60 -8.65 -3.97
CA SER A 394 10.09 -9.86 -3.33
C SER A 394 11.10 -9.52 -2.24
N ARG A 395 11.31 -10.43 -1.31
CA ARG A 395 12.41 -10.32 -0.36
C ARG A 395 13.75 -10.52 -1.07
N PRO A 396 14.84 -9.94 -0.53
CA PRO A 396 16.18 -10.26 -0.99
C PRO A 396 16.44 -11.77 -0.99
N GLU A 397 17.17 -12.25 -1.99
CA GLU A 397 17.53 -13.67 -2.09
C GLU A 397 18.41 -14.12 -0.91
N GLY A 398 18.27 -15.39 -0.51
CA GLY A 398 19.05 -16.00 0.56
C GLY A 398 18.58 -15.65 1.99
N ARG A 399 17.49 -14.89 2.13
CA ARG A 399 16.91 -14.63 3.44
C ARG A 399 15.96 -15.76 3.84
N GLU A 400 16.26 -16.42 4.96
CA GLU A 400 15.24 -17.19 5.66
C GLU A 400 14.15 -16.22 6.16
N PRO A 401 12.87 -16.53 5.92
CA PRO A 401 11.79 -15.70 6.43
C PRO A 401 11.91 -15.54 7.95
N ALA A 402 11.98 -14.32 8.45
CA ALA A 402 11.84 -14.11 9.88
C ALA A 402 10.50 -14.69 10.34
N LYS A 403 10.45 -15.28 11.54
CA LYS A 403 9.19 -15.78 12.10
C LYS A 403 8.15 -14.64 12.08
N GLY A 404 7.02 -14.88 11.42
CA GLY A 404 5.97 -13.86 11.21
C GLY A 404 6.26 -12.87 10.08
N ALA A 405 7.25 -13.11 9.23
CA ALA A 405 7.43 -12.32 8.02
C ALA A 405 6.27 -12.58 7.05
N MET A 406 5.76 -11.51 6.45
CA MET A 406 4.66 -11.59 5.49
C MET A 406 5.14 -12.13 4.13
N PHE A 407 4.19 -12.47 3.27
CA PHE A 407 4.42 -13.00 1.93
C PHE A 407 5.08 -11.96 1.01
N SER A 408 5.46 -12.36 -0.18
CA SER A 408 5.98 -11.48 -1.23
C SER A 408 5.15 -11.67 -2.49
N ASN A 409 4.57 -10.59 -3.02
CA ASN A 409 3.67 -10.67 -4.18
C ASN A 409 3.39 -9.28 -4.76
N ASP A 410 2.76 -9.24 -5.95
CA ASP A 410 2.31 -7.98 -6.53
C ASP A 410 0.97 -7.52 -5.93
N VAL A 411 -0.03 -8.40 -5.86
CA VAL A 411 -1.38 -8.08 -5.36
C VAL A 411 -1.82 -9.13 -4.35
N PHE A 412 -2.26 -8.69 -3.19
CA PHE A 412 -2.84 -9.55 -2.15
C PHE A 412 -4.23 -9.03 -1.78
N ILE A 413 -5.27 -9.87 -1.96
CA ILE A 413 -6.65 -9.55 -1.59
C ILE A 413 -7.05 -10.49 -0.45
N GLU A 414 -7.16 -9.97 0.75
CA GLU A 414 -7.37 -10.78 1.96
C GLU A 414 -8.74 -10.53 2.58
N VAL A 415 -9.50 -11.61 2.79
CA VAL A 415 -10.76 -11.68 3.56
C VAL A 415 -11.78 -10.60 3.15
N GLY A 416 -12.19 -10.64 1.89
CA GLY A 416 -13.24 -9.78 1.34
C GLY A 416 -14.32 -10.60 0.63
N HIS A 417 -15.54 -10.08 0.61
CA HIS A 417 -16.66 -10.66 -0.16
C HIS A 417 -16.77 -10.12 -1.59
N GLY A 418 -15.86 -9.23 -1.97
CA GLY A 418 -15.93 -8.55 -3.28
C GLY A 418 -17.09 -7.54 -3.38
N PRO A 419 -17.35 -7.04 -4.59
CA PRO A 419 -16.55 -7.26 -5.78
C PRO A 419 -15.20 -6.57 -5.69
N THR A 420 -14.12 -7.24 -6.08
CA THR A 420 -12.81 -6.63 -6.26
C THR A 420 -12.31 -6.91 -7.67
N LEU A 421 -11.92 -5.87 -8.40
CA LEU A 421 -11.51 -5.96 -9.79
C LEU A 421 -10.00 -5.72 -9.94
N ILE A 422 -9.30 -6.64 -10.60
CA ILE A 422 -7.88 -6.55 -10.95
C ILE A 422 -7.81 -6.62 -12.49
N ASP A 423 -7.57 -5.48 -13.15
CA ASP A 423 -7.63 -5.44 -14.60
C ASP A 423 -6.52 -4.61 -15.26
N ASN A 424 -6.14 -4.99 -16.47
CA ASN A 424 -5.16 -4.27 -17.28
C ASN A 424 -3.79 -4.03 -16.59
N ASN A 425 -3.40 -4.86 -15.61
CA ASN A 425 -2.11 -4.71 -14.94
C ASN A 425 -1.01 -5.54 -15.62
N ILE A 426 0.23 -5.16 -15.37
CA ILE A 426 1.45 -5.90 -15.69
C ILE A 426 2.04 -6.36 -14.36
N LEU A 427 1.96 -7.67 -14.06
CA LEU A 427 2.35 -8.29 -12.79
C LEU A 427 3.48 -9.28 -13.05
N LEU A 428 4.70 -8.91 -12.74
CA LEU A 428 5.91 -9.66 -13.14
C LEU A 428 6.74 -10.21 -11.98
N SER A 429 6.30 -10.07 -10.72
CA SER A 429 6.98 -10.68 -9.58
C SER A 429 6.77 -12.20 -9.52
N LYS A 430 7.59 -12.94 -8.75
CA LYS A 430 7.53 -14.42 -8.67
C LYS A 430 6.16 -14.95 -8.24
N VAL A 431 5.46 -14.24 -7.36
CA VAL A 431 4.06 -14.45 -7.02
C VAL A 431 3.31 -13.21 -7.44
N SER A 432 2.34 -13.33 -8.32
CA SER A 432 1.59 -12.17 -8.80
C SER A 432 0.39 -11.86 -7.93
N ILE A 433 -0.44 -12.85 -7.60
CA ILE A 433 -1.69 -12.59 -6.90
C ILE A 433 -1.91 -13.64 -5.80
N ILE A 434 -2.29 -13.18 -4.60
CA ILE A 434 -2.70 -14.03 -3.48
C ILE A 434 -4.15 -13.71 -3.12
N ILE A 435 -5.02 -14.74 -3.03
CA ILE A 435 -6.48 -14.57 -2.87
C ILE A 435 -7.03 -15.51 -1.78
N PRO A 436 -6.97 -15.17 -0.49
CA PRO A 436 -7.82 -15.78 0.54
C PRO A 436 -9.13 -14.98 0.69
N SER A 437 -9.88 -14.84 -0.38
CA SER A 437 -11.09 -14.01 -0.51
C SER A 437 -12.08 -14.68 -1.45
N GLU A 438 -13.18 -13.99 -1.75
CA GLU A 438 -14.16 -14.37 -2.75
C GLU A 438 -14.64 -13.14 -3.54
N GLY A 439 -15.31 -13.33 -4.65
CA GLY A 439 -15.88 -12.24 -5.45
C GLY A 439 -14.82 -11.40 -6.17
N ILE A 440 -13.80 -12.05 -6.73
CA ILE A 440 -12.69 -11.39 -7.44
C ILE A 440 -12.90 -11.50 -8.96
N ALA A 441 -12.59 -10.43 -9.70
CA ALA A 441 -12.46 -10.50 -11.15
C ALA A 441 -11.03 -10.12 -11.57
N VAL A 442 -10.38 -10.99 -12.33
CA VAL A 442 -9.04 -10.83 -12.89
C VAL A 442 -9.17 -10.79 -14.41
N VAL A 443 -8.99 -9.60 -15.00
CA VAL A 443 -9.40 -9.35 -16.39
C VAL A 443 -8.32 -8.60 -17.17
N HIS A 444 -7.91 -9.12 -18.33
CA HIS A 444 -6.95 -8.45 -19.22
C HIS A 444 -5.60 -8.10 -18.58
N ASN A 445 -5.07 -8.92 -17.66
CA ASN A 445 -3.73 -8.70 -17.09
C ASN A 445 -2.66 -9.51 -17.84
N LEU A 446 -1.41 -9.07 -17.76
CA LEU A 446 -0.22 -9.89 -18.00
C LEU A 446 0.31 -10.36 -16.64
N ILE A 447 0.33 -11.67 -16.43
CA ILE A 447 0.64 -12.32 -15.17
C ILE A 447 1.81 -13.28 -15.37
N ALA A 448 2.98 -12.94 -14.84
CA ALA A 448 4.20 -13.73 -14.98
C ALA A 448 4.61 -14.48 -13.70
N GLY A 449 3.90 -14.27 -12.60
CA GLY A 449 4.02 -14.99 -11.34
C GLY A 449 2.81 -15.86 -11.03
N SER A 450 2.94 -16.67 -10.00
CA SER A 450 1.90 -17.62 -9.60
C SER A 450 0.71 -16.96 -8.89
N PHE A 451 -0.38 -17.73 -8.78
CA PHE A 451 -1.43 -17.52 -7.81
C PHE A 451 -1.15 -18.26 -6.51
N GLY A 452 -1.48 -17.66 -5.36
CA GLY A 452 -1.56 -18.30 -4.06
C GLY A 452 -3.01 -18.28 -3.54
N LEU A 453 -3.60 -19.45 -3.31
CA LEU A 453 -4.97 -19.61 -2.80
C LEU A 453 -4.91 -20.03 -1.33
N ILE A 454 -4.35 -19.16 -0.48
CA ILE A 454 -4.16 -19.45 0.96
C ILE A 454 -5.51 -19.68 1.63
N ASN A 455 -5.57 -20.70 2.49
CA ASN A 455 -6.78 -20.99 3.26
C ASN A 455 -8.02 -21.14 2.37
N SER A 456 -7.92 -22.03 1.39
CA SER A 456 -9.01 -22.34 0.46
C SER A 456 -10.26 -23.00 1.12
N GLY A 457 -10.31 -23.05 2.45
CA GLY A 457 -11.46 -23.45 3.25
C GLY A 457 -12.06 -22.26 3.98
N VAL A 458 -13.22 -22.46 4.58
CA VAL A 458 -13.95 -21.46 5.37
C VAL A 458 -13.26 -21.07 6.68
N ASP A 459 -12.26 -21.85 7.08
CA ASP A 459 -11.53 -21.67 8.33
C ASP A 459 -10.03 -21.50 8.07
N SER A 460 -9.37 -20.73 8.91
CA SER A 460 -7.92 -20.80 9.09
C SER A 460 -7.57 -21.64 10.32
N ILE A 461 -6.37 -22.22 10.33
CA ILE A 461 -5.85 -22.92 11.50
C ILE A 461 -4.87 -22.02 12.22
N VAL A 462 -5.22 -21.63 13.45
CA VAL A 462 -4.37 -20.82 14.32
C VAL A 462 -4.10 -21.60 15.59
N ASN A 463 -2.83 -21.95 15.86
CA ASN A 463 -2.43 -22.73 17.03
C ASN A 463 -3.24 -24.05 17.19
N ASP A 464 -3.38 -24.80 16.10
CA ASP A 464 -4.17 -26.05 16.02
C ASP A 464 -5.68 -25.88 16.30
N GLN A 465 -6.17 -24.66 16.32
CA GLN A 465 -7.59 -24.35 16.43
C GLN A 465 -8.12 -23.85 15.08
N ARG A 466 -9.31 -24.29 14.70
CA ARG A 466 -10.02 -23.72 13.55
C ARG A 466 -10.63 -22.39 13.93
N GLU A 467 -10.34 -21.36 13.17
CA GLU A 467 -10.90 -20.01 13.31
C GLU A 467 -11.67 -19.64 12.03
N PRO A 468 -12.99 -19.39 12.12
CA PRO A 468 -13.76 -18.92 10.97
C PRO A 468 -13.24 -17.57 10.46
N ARG A 469 -13.00 -17.49 9.16
CA ARG A 469 -12.61 -16.23 8.50
C ARG A 469 -13.88 -15.51 8.04
N TYR A 470 -14.48 -14.75 8.94
CA TYR A 470 -15.68 -13.95 8.65
C TYR A 470 -15.36 -12.47 8.70
N THR A 471 -16.03 -11.70 7.85
CA THR A 471 -15.86 -10.25 7.75
C THR A 471 -17.18 -9.57 7.46
N PRO A 472 -17.34 -8.27 7.77
CA PRO A 472 -18.49 -7.52 7.30
C PRO A 472 -18.45 -7.33 5.79
N TYR A 473 -19.64 -7.19 5.21
CA TYR A 473 -19.84 -6.60 3.91
C TYR A 473 -20.78 -5.40 4.02
N HIS A 474 -20.73 -4.50 3.04
CA HIS A 474 -21.28 -3.17 3.14
C HIS A 474 -22.46 -2.95 2.18
N ILE A 475 -23.30 -1.98 2.50
CA ILE A 475 -24.25 -1.45 1.53
C ILE A 475 -23.47 -0.93 0.32
N ARG A 476 -23.95 -1.23 -0.90
CA ARG A 476 -23.27 -0.87 -2.15
C ARG A 476 -22.87 0.59 -2.18
N HIS A 477 -21.58 0.86 -2.48
CA HIS A 477 -21.01 2.20 -2.56
C HIS A 477 -21.15 3.04 -1.29
N ARG A 478 -21.22 2.39 -0.12
CA ARG A 478 -21.34 3.03 1.19
C ARG A 478 -20.49 2.31 2.22
N THR A 479 -20.30 2.96 3.37
CA THR A 479 -19.55 2.41 4.50
C THR A 479 -20.40 1.64 5.51
N GLU A 480 -21.73 1.77 5.43
CA GLU A 480 -22.63 1.13 6.37
C GLU A 480 -22.60 -0.40 6.19
N VAL A 481 -22.41 -1.11 7.28
CA VAL A 481 -22.40 -2.57 7.31
C VAL A 481 -23.78 -3.12 6.93
N ALA A 482 -23.82 -4.00 5.94
CA ALA A 482 -25.03 -4.71 5.51
C ALA A 482 -25.17 -6.07 6.21
N GLY A 483 -24.05 -6.73 6.49
CA GLY A 483 -24.03 -8.01 7.16
C GLY A 483 -22.62 -8.50 7.47
N PHE A 484 -22.55 -9.69 8.05
CA PHE A 484 -21.31 -10.44 8.33
C PHE A 484 -21.48 -11.85 7.81
N MET A 485 -20.48 -12.35 7.10
CA MET A 485 -20.48 -13.70 6.59
C MET A 485 -19.08 -14.32 6.64
N THR A 486 -19.04 -15.63 6.64
CA THR A 486 -17.81 -16.42 6.50
C THR A 486 -17.39 -16.40 5.04
N ILE A 487 -16.11 -16.26 4.78
CA ILE A 487 -15.54 -16.37 3.44
C ILE A 487 -15.63 -17.81 2.96
N LEU A 488 -16.35 -18.05 1.87
CA LEU A 488 -16.55 -19.37 1.29
C LEU A 488 -15.49 -19.73 0.24
N HIS A 489 -14.79 -18.73 -0.27
CA HIS A 489 -13.86 -18.80 -1.41
C HIS A 489 -14.52 -19.19 -2.73
N GLY A 490 -13.90 -18.82 -3.83
CA GLY A 490 -14.49 -18.88 -5.16
C GLY A 490 -15.26 -17.60 -5.47
N ASP A 491 -16.31 -17.70 -6.27
CA ASP A 491 -16.99 -16.54 -6.86
C ASP A 491 -16.02 -15.67 -7.68
N ASP A 492 -15.02 -16.35 -8.34
CA ASP A 492 -13.94 -15.68 -9.07
C ASP A 492 -14.13 -15.75 -10.58
N ARG A 493 -13.81 -14.66 -11.29
CA ARG A 493 -13.89 -14.52 -12.75
C ARG A 493 -12.52 -14.23 -13.30
N ILE A 494 -12.00 -15.09 -14.18
CA ILE A 494 -10.66 -15.00 -14.71
C ILE A 494 -10.73 -14.99 -16.24
N TYR A 495 -10.70 -13.80 -16.81
CA TYR A 495 -10.99 -13.61 -18.23
C TYR A 495 -9.92 -12.83 -18.98
N ASN A 496 -9.60 -13.29 -20.19
CA ASN A 496 -8.76 -12.55 -21.13
C ASN A 496 -7.39 -12.15 -20.59
N ASN A 497 -6.79 -12.92 -19.66
CA ASN A 497 -5.46 -12.68 -19.15
C ASN A 497 -4.40 -13.42 -20.00
N ILE A 498 -3.15 -12.97 -19.87
CA ILE A 498 -1.98 -13.69 -20.34
C ILE A 498 -1.26 -14.27 -19.13
N PHE A 499 -1.04 -15.58 -19.09
CA PHE A 499 -0.27 -16.29 -18.09
C PHE A 499 1.07 -16.74 -18.69
N LEU A 500 2.17 -16.34 -18.07
CA LEU A 500 3.53 -16.65 -18.51
C LEU A 500 4.31 -17.32 -17.38
N GLN A 501 4.69 -18.60 -17.51
CA GLN A 501 5.64 -19.21 -16.58
C GLN A 501 7.03 -18.60 -16.84
N LYS A 502 7.31 -17.47 -16.18
CA LYS A 502 8.54 -16.71 -16.32
C LYS A 502 9.68 -17.31 -15.50
N TYR A 503 9.39 -17.70 -14.29
CA TYR A 503 10.37 -18.24 -13.35
C TYR A 503 10.36 -19.76 -13.36
N PRO A 504 11.50 -20.42 -13.12
CA PRO A 504 11.53 -21.89 -12.99
C PRO A 504 10.56 -22.39 -11.92
N VAL A 505 9.87 -23.48 -12.22
CA VAL A 505 9.03 -24.14 -11.23
C VAL A 505 9.92 -24.80 -10.18
N ASP A 506 9.66 -24.51 -8.92
CA ASP A 506 10.27 -25.16 -7.76
C ASP A 506 9.36 -26.33 -7.33
N GLU A 507 9.84 -27.56 -7.47
CA GLU A 507 9.08 -28.77 -7.17
C GLU A 507 8.59 -28.83 -5.70
N GLU A 508 9.33 -28.21 -4.76
CA GLU A 508 8.96 -28.13 -3.35
C GLU A 508 7.87 -27.07 -3.08
N LYS A 509 7.64 -26.17 -4.05
CA LYS A 509 6.70 -25.03 -3.97
C LYS A 509 5.58 -25.12 -5.01
N LYS A 510 5.06 -26.31 -5.25
CA LYS A 510 3.94 -26.55 -6.17
C LYS A 510 2.56 -26.51 -5.49
N ASP A 511 2.49 -26.22 -4.20
CA ASP A 511 1.23 -26.17 -3.48
C ASP A 511 0.47 -24.84 -3.72
N PRO A 512 -0.69 -24.88 -4.40
CA PRO A 512 -1.50 -23.68 -4.63
C PRO A 512 -2.02 -23.03 -3.34
N ALA A 513 -2.11 -23.80 -2.24
CA ALA A 513 -2.47 -23.25 -0.94
C ALA A 513 -1.32 -22.50 -0.27
N SER A 514 -0.12 -22.59 -0.83
CA SER A 514 1.05 -21.85 -0.34
C SER A 514 1.11 -20.44 -0.93
N PRO A 515 1.44 -19.43 -0.13
CA PRO A 515 1.74 -18.09 -0.64
C PRO A 515 3.03 -18.04 -1.46
N GLU A 516 3.82 -19.10 -1.44
CA GLU A 516 5.07 -19.24 -2.20
C GLU A 516 4.93 -20.20 -3.38
N ASN A 517 3.70 -20.49 -3.82
CA ASN A 517 3.48 -21.32 -5.00
C ASN A 517 4.34 -20.85 -6.18
N SER A 518 4.98 -21.77 -6.89
CA SER A 518 5.86 -21.45 -8.03
C SER A 518 5.24 -21.73 -9.40
N VAL A 519 4.05 -22.33 -9.44
CA VAL A 519 3.35 -22.66 -10.68
C VAL A 519 2.46 -21.49 -11.11
N VAL A 520 2.71 -20.98 -12.30
CA VAL A 520 1.89 -19.93 -12.92
C VAL A 520 0.71 -20.55 -13.65
N GLY A 521 -0.42 -19.87 -13.65
CA GLY A 521 -1.62 -20.28 -14.37
C GLY A 521 -2.83 -20.47 -13.46
N THR A 522 -3.84 -21.16 -13.95
CA THR A 522 -5.15 -21.24 -13.30
C THR A 522 -5.52 -22.62 -12.76
N ALA A 523 -4.67 -23.63 -12.90
CA ALA A 523 -4.95 -24.98 -12.37
C ALA A 523 -5.18 -25.01 -10.86
N CYS A 524 -4.67 -24.02 -10.11
CA CYS A 524 -4.95 -23.84 -8.69
C CYS A 524 -6.46 -23.71 -8.38
N PHE A 525 -7.26 -23.29 -9.35
CA PHE A 525 -8.72 -23.17 -9.22
C PHE A 525 -9.48 -24.50 -9.49
N ASP A 526 -8.79 -25.61 -9.75
CA ASP A 526 -9.44 -26.92 -9.97
C ASP A 526 -10.17 -27.45 -8.74
N ILE A 527 -9.88 -26.93 -7.56
CA ILE A 527 -10.55 -27.29 -6.30
C ILE A 527 -11.97 -26.70 -6.20
N PHE A 528 -12.27 -25.67 -6.98
CA PHE A 528 -13.57 -25.02 -7.00
C PHE A 528 -14.51 -25.67 -8.02
N PRO A 529 -15.86 -25.65 -7.79
CA PRO A 529 -16.83 -26.14 -8.76
C PRO A 529 -17.00 -25.14 -9.93
N SER A 530 -17.44 -25.66 -11.09
CA SER A 530 -18.08 -24.82 -12.10
C SER A 530 -19.46 -24.35 -11.59
N TYR A 531 -20.06 -23.36 -12.27
CA TYR A 531 -21.41 -22.90 -11.93
C TYR A 531 -22.43 -24.05 -12.03
N GLU A 532 -22.33 -24.87 -13.07
CA GLU A 532 -23.21 -25.99 -13.32
C GLU A 532 -23.08 -27.08 -12.24
N GLU A 533 -21.87 -27.38 -11.80
CA GLU A 533 -21.61 -28.30 -10.68
C GLU A 533 -22.15 -27.76 -9.36
N TRP A 534 -21.94 -26.45 -9.09
CA TRP A 534 -22.39 -25.80 -7.86
C TRP A 534 -23.91 -25.75 -7.74
N ILE A 535 -24.62 -25.28 -8.81
CA ILE A 535 -26.08 -25.11 -8.79
C ILE A 535 -26.81 -26.45 -8.70
N ALA A 536 -26.23 -27.53 -9.23
CA ALA A 536 -26.80 -28.87 -9.20
C ALA A 536 -27.00 -29.40 -7.75
N ASN A 537 -26.19 -28.91 -6.80
CA ASN A 537 -26.30 -29.30 -5.40
C ASN A 537 -27.61 -28.83 -4.76
N PHE A 538 -28.23 -27.76 -5.26
CA PHE A 538 -29.39 -27.13 -4.68
C PHE A 538 -30.76 -27.61 -5.27
N LYS A 539 -30.70 -28.47 -6.28
CA LYS A 539 -31.87 -29.09 -6.89
C LYS A 539 -32.94 -28.07 -7.32
N MET A 540 -32.52 -27.03 -8.02
CA MET A 540 -33.36 -25.89 -8.38
C MET A 540 -34.59 -26.26 -9.28
N ASP A 541 -34.57 -27.42 -9.94
CA ASP A 541 -35.63 -27.93 -10.78
C ASP A 541 -36.71 -28.72 -9.99
N GLU A 542 -36.53 -28.89 -8.68
CA GLU A 542 -37.43 -29.60 -7.79
C GLU A 542 -38.08 -28.62 -6.78
N GLU A 543 -38.99 -29.11 -5.94
CA GLU A 543 -39.47 -28.36 -4.76
C GLU A 543 -38.28 -27.96 -3.86
N PRO A 544 -38.26 -26.76 -3.23
CA PRO A 544 -37.15 -26.28 -2.43
C PRO A 544 -36.69 -27.29 -1.38
N ASP A 545 -35.44 -27.69 -1.46
CA ASP A 545 -34.84 -28.65 -0.55
C ASP A 545 -34.00 -27.92 0.55
N MET A 546 -34.64 -27.69 1.70
CA MET A 546 -33.95 -27.08 2.85
C MET A 546 -32.79 -27.93 3.37
N GLY A 547 -32.83 -29.26 3.17
CA GLY A 547 -31.71 -30.15 3.52
C GLY A 547 -30.51 -29.92 2.61
N ALA A 548 -30.70 -29.71 1.32
CA ALA A 548 -29.66 -29.34 0.38
C ALA A 548 -29.03 -27.99 0.74
N LEU A 549 -29.85 -26.97 0.99
CA LEU A 549 -29.37 -25.66 1.44
C LEU A 549 -28.52 -25.78 2.73
N ALA A 550 -28.98 -26.54 3.72
CA ALA A 550 -28.23 -26.75 4.97
C ALA A 550 -26.90 -27.52 4.75
N THR A 551 -26.89 -28.45 3.79
CA THR A 551 -25.71 -29.28 3.52
C THR A 551 -24.65 -28.49 2.75
N TYR A 552 -25.03 -27.69 1.76
CA TYR A 552 -24.09 -27.01 0.86
C TYR A 552 -23.86 -25.53 1.19
N HIS A 553 -24.42 -25.04 2.29
CA HIS A 553 -24.30 -23.65 2.73
C HIS A 553 -22.85 -23.16 2.91
N PHE A 554 -21.94 -24.04 3.34
CA PHE A 554 -20.53 -23.75 3.50
C PHE A 554 -19.64 -24.36 2.40
N GLY A 555 -20.21 -24.75 1.27
CA GLY A 555 -19.44 -25.20 0.12
C GLY A 555 -18.76 -24.04 -0.60
N HIS A 556 -17.67 -24.32 -1.29
CA HIS A 556 -17.02 -23.33 -2.14
C HIS A 556 -17.97 -22.79 -3.21
N LEU A 557 -17.83 -21.50 -3.48
CA LEU A 557 -18.53 -20.83 -4.58
C LEU A 557 -17.90 -21.19 -5.92
N PRO A 558 -18.64 -21.08 -7.05
CA PRO A 558 -18.13 -21.44 -8.36
C PRO A 558 -17.07 -20.48 -8.90
N VAL A 559 -16.32 -20.93 -9.91
CA VAL A 559 -15.37 -20.11 -10.67
C VAL A 559 -15.69 -20.10 -12.15
N TRP A 560 -15.35 -19.01 -12.82
CA TRP A 560 -15.54 -18.81 -14.26
C TRP A 560 -14.24 -18.40 -14.93
N LEU A 561 -13.79 -19.16 -15.93
CA LEU A 561 -12.57 -18.89 -16.64
C LEU A 561 -12.81 -18.98 -18.14
N ALA A 562 -12.36 -17.98 -18.90
CA ALA A 562 -12.42 -18.04 -20.36
C ALA A 562 -11.49 -17.04 -21.06
N GLY A 563 -11.05 -17.39 -22.26
CA GLY A 563 -10.35 -16.48 -23.16
C GLY A 563 -8.93 -16.14 -22.73
N ASN A 564 -8.36 -16.91 -21.80
CA ASN A 564 -6.99 -16.69 -21.34
C ASN A 564 -5.96 -17.28 -22.30
N ALA A 565 -4.73 -16.76 -22.29
CA ALA A 565 -3.60 -17.28 -23.05
C ALA A 565 -2.49 -17.74 -22.11
N TYR A 566 -1.91 -18.91 -22.38
CA TYR A 566 -0.94 -19.60 -21.52
C TYR A 566 0.35 -19.88 -22.27
N PHE A 567 1.48 -19.48 -21.70
CA PHE A 567 2.81 -19.60 -22.31
C PHE A 567 3.82 -20.26 -21.36
N ASN A 568 4.85 -20.89 -21.96
CA ASN A 568 5.99 -21.51 -21.26
C ASN A 568 5.58 -22.60 -20.24
N GLY A 569 4.45 -23.28 -20.46
CA GLY A 569 3.98 -24.32 -19.56
C GLY A 569 3.19 -23.82 -18.35
N ALA A 570 2.62 -22.61 -18.43
CA ALA A 570 1.63 -22.16 -17.46
C ALA A 570 0.43 -23.11 -17.43
N ASP A 571 -0.02 -23.50 -16.24
CA ASP A 571 -1.04 -24.55 -16.04
C ASP A 571 -2.46 -24.01 -16.23
N VAL A 572 -3.34 -24.85 -16.78
CA VAL A 572 -4.69 -24.49 -17.17
C VAL A 572 -5.72 -25.18 -16.28
N CYS A 573 -6.66 -24.41 -15.74
CA CYS A 573 -7.79 -24.95 -14.97
C CYS A 573 -8.69 -25.84 -15.83
N LYS A 574 -9.19 -26.95 -15.27
CA LYS A 574 -10.14 -27.87 -15.94
C LYS A 574 -11.42 -27.20 -16.41
N HIS A 575 -11.81 -26.05 -15.83
CA HIS A 575 -13.00 -25.29 -16.18
C HIS A 575 -12.77 -24.20 -17.23
N GLU A 576 -11.51 -24.03 -17.69
CA GLU A 576 -11.15 -23.02 -18.69
C GLU A 576 -11.90 -23.25 -20.02
N LYS A 577 -12.39 -22.16 -20.60
CA LYS A 577 -13.07 -22.16 -21.89
C LYS A 577 -12.34 -21.25 -22.88
N ASP A 578 -12.28 -21.67 -24.16
CA ASP A 578 -11.75 -20.85 -25.25
C ASP A 578 -10.31 -20.31 -24.99
N ALA A 579 -9.39 -21.16 -24.50
CA ALA A 579 -8.01 -20.79 -24.21
C ALA A 579 -7.08 -20.89 -25.42
N LEU A 580 -6.05 -20.04 -25.45
CA LEU A 580 -4.83 -20.24 -26.24
C LEU A 580 -3.76 -20.88 -25.33
N ILE A 581 -3.27 -22.06 -25.72
CA ILE A 581 -2.18 -22.75 -24.99
C ILE A 581 -1.02 -22.92 -25.96
N ASP A 582 0.06 -22.17 -25.77
CA ASP A 582 1.27 -22.25 -26.59
C ASP A 582 2.34 -23.06 -25.87
N THR A 583 2.64 -24.24 -26.41
CA THR A 583 3.64 -25.19 -25.89
C THR A 583 4.90 -25.25 -26.75
N GLU A 584 4.95 -24.51 -27.85
CA GLU A 584 6.00 -24.60 -28.85
C GLU A 584 6.99 -23.44 -28.79
N ASN A 585 6.48 -22.23 -28.52
CA ASN A 585 7.27 -21.00 -28.51
C ASN A 585 7.74 -20.63 -27.10
N THR A 586 8.86 -19.91 -27.03
CA THR A 586 9.33 -19.30 -25.78
C THR A 586 8.87 -17.85 -25.76
N ALA A 587 7.99 -17.54 -24.82
CA ALA A 587 7.50 -16.20 -24.54
C ALA A 587 8.38 -15.48 -23.50
N THR A 588 8.51 -14.16 -23.63
CA THR A 588 9.30 -13.31 -22.73
C THR A 588 8.52 -12.06 -22.32
N ALA A 589 8.75 -11.60 -21.08
CA ALA A 589 8.22 -10.33 -20.59
C ALA A 589 9.15 -9.81 -19.49
N ASP A 590 9.88 -8.73 -19.79
CA ASP A 590 10.82 -8.10 -18.89
C ASP A 590 10.65 -6.58 -18.88
N VAL A 591 10.82 -5.96 -17.71
CA VAL A 591 10.87 -4.50 -17.59
C VAL A 591 12.28 -4.03 -17.92
N VAL A 592 12.39 -3.05 -18.82
CA VAL A 592 13.66 -2.46 -19.21
C VAL A 592 13.60 -0.96 -18.96
N GLU A 593 14.54 -0.45 -18.18
CA GLU A 593 14.74 1.00 -18.00
C GLU A 593 15.68 1.56 -19.08
N LYS A 594 15.24 2.62 -19.74
CA LYS A 594 16.03 3.40 -20.72
C LYS A 594 15.80 4.88 -20.49
N ASP A 595 16.85 5.62 -20.19
CA ASP A 595 16.80 7.09 -19.99
C ASP A 595 15.75 7.51 -18.93
N GLY A 596 15.63 6.76 -17.83
CA GLY A 596 14.67 7.01 -16.76
C GLY A 596 13.22 6.72 -17.12
N LYS A 597 12.97 5.97 -18.18
CA LYS A 597 11.64 5.51 -18.61
C LYS A 597 11.60 3.99 -18.64
N TYR A 598 10.46 3.42 -18.33
CA TYR A 598 10.25 1.98 -18.25
C TYR A 598 9.46 1.47 -19.46
N TYR A 599 9.89 0.35 -19.99
CA TYR A 599 9.31 -0.32 -21.16
C TYR A 599 9.11 -1.79 -20.88
N LEU A 600 8.16 -2.43 -21.56
CA LEU A 600 8.03 -3.88 -21.59
C LEU A 600 8.79 -4.43 -22.81
N ASP A 601 9.78 -5.28 -22.58
CA ASP A 601 10.43 -6.09 -23.61
C ASP A 601 9.73 -7.45 -23.65
N THR A 602 8.95 -7.69 -24.71
CA THR A 602 8.12 -8.87 -24.85
C THR A 602 7.92 -9.27 -26.32
N ASN A 603 7.79 -10.59 -26.55
CA ASN A 603 7.39 -11.15 -27.84
C ASN A 603 5.98 -11.74 -27.82
N ILE A 604 5.28 -11.71 -26.67
CA ILE A 604 3.99 -12.40 -26.46
C ILE A 604 2.95 -11.98 -27.49
N TYR A 605 2.85 -10.68 -27.80
CA TYR A 605 1.81 -10.16 -28.69
C TYR A 605 1.92 -10.68 -30.11
N SER A 606 3.14 -11.00 -30.58
CA SER A 606 3.34 -11.67 -31.87
C SER A 606 2.95 -13.16 -31.82
N LEU A 607 2.96 -13.79 -30.64
CA LEU A 607 2.59 -15.19 -30.44
C LEU A 607 1.08 -15.40 -30.27
N LEU A 608 0.32 -14.36 -29.93
CA LEU A 608 -1.14 -14.45 -29.84
C LEU A 608 -1.81 -14.74 -31.20
N GLY A 609 -1.18 -14.38 -32.31
CA GLY A 609 -1.71 -14.62 -33.66
C GLY A 609 -3.10 -14.01 -33.85
N ASP A 610 -4.03 -14.84 -34.35
CA ASP A 610 -5.41 -14.46 -34.56
C ASP A 610 -6.35 -14.71 -33.37
N PHE A 611 -5.79 -15.09 -32.20
CA PHE A 611 -6.58 -15.34 -31.00
C PHE A 611 -7.22 -14.06 -30.48
N LYS A 612 -8.54 -14.04 -30.48
CA LYS A 612 -9.36 -12.88 -30.07
C LYS A 612 -10.63 -13.30 -29.37
N ASN A 613 -11.04 -12.45 -28.45
CA ASN A 613 -12.23 -12.63 -27.63
C ASN A 613 -13.24 -11.49 -27.83
N GLY A 614 -14.46 -11.64 -27.33
CA GLY A 614 -15.44 -10.58 -27.25
C GLY A 614 -15.10 -9.56 -26.15
N ILE A 615 -15.70 -8.38 -26.23
CA ILE A 615 -15.59 -7.37 -25.17
C ILE A 615 -16.31 -7.84 -23.91
N LEU A 616 -15.62 -7.77 -22.79
CA LEU A 616 -16.18 -8.00 -21.46
C LEU A 616 -16.85 -6.73 -20.91
N ASN A 617 -17.80 -6.92 -20.02
CA ASN A 617 -18.50 -5.83 -19.34
C ASN A 617 -19.08 -6.29 -18.00
N SER A 618 -19.67 -5.37 -17.27
CA SER A 618 -20.30 -5.63 -15.97
C SER A 618 -21.41 -6.70 -16.01
N ASP A 619 -22.12 -6.86 -17.13
CA ASP A 619 -23.19 -7.87 -17.23
C ASP A 619 -22.60 -9.29 -17.32
N ILE A 620 -21.47 -9.45 -18.00
CA ILE A 620 -20.72 -10.72 -18.09
C ILE A 620 -20.12 -11.08 -16.73
N LEU A 621 -19.52 -10.11 -16.03
CA LEU A 621 -18.93 -10.34 -14.70
C LEU A 621 -20.00 -10.62 -13.63
N GLY A 622 -21.21 -10.07 -13.80
CA GLY A 622 -22.31 -10.26 -12.85
C GLY A 622 -22.10 -9.54 -11.52
N LYS A 623 -22.41 -10.24 -10.43
CA LYS A 623 -22.38 -9.72 -9.06
C LYS A 623 -21.53 -10.61 -8.18
N ALA A 624 -20.87 -10.01 -7.18
CA ALA A 624 -20.31 -10.73 -6.05
C ALA A 624 -21.44 -11.34 -5.22
N PHE A 625 -21.21 -12.54 -4.70
CA PHE A 625 -22.26 -13.39 -4.12
C PHE A 625 -22.89 -12.78 -2.87
N GLU A 626 -22.09 -12.48 -1.84
CA GLU A 626 -22.62 -12.02 -0.55
C GLU A 626 -23.19 -10.58 -0.60
N PRO A 627 -22.47 -9.56 -1.08
CA PRO A 627 -23.00 -8.20 -1.10
C PRO A 627 -24.01 -7.97 -2.23
N GLU A 628 -24.20 -8.92 -3.14
CA GLU A 628 -24.97 -8.78 -4.37
C GLU A 628 -24.62 -7.51 -5.18
N GLN A 629 -23.43 -6.96 -4.93
CA GLN A 629 -22.91 -5.79 -5.65
C GLN A 629 -22.36 -6.24 -6.99
N ARG A 630 -22.70 -5.51 -8.05
CA ARG A 630 -22.19 -5.72 -9.39
C ARG A 630 -20.75 -5.26 -9.49
N PHE A 631 -19.97 -5.84 -10.40
CA PHE A 631 -18.68 -5.29 -10.82
C PHE A 631 -18.95 -4.04 -11.66
N GLU A 632 -18.89 -2.88 -11.02
CA GLU A 632 -19.30 -1.60 -11.60
C GLU A 632 -18.44 -0.43 -11.07
N ASN A 633 -18.56 0.73 -11.71
CA ASN A 633 -17.87 1.94 -11.24
C ASN A 633 -18.47 2.44 -9.90
N PRO A 634 -17.71 3.24 -9.11
CA PRO A 634 -18.17 3.79 -7.82
C PRO A 634 -19.45 4.65 -7.88
N ASP A 635 -19.85 5.08 -9.07
CA ASP A 635 -21.10 5.81 -9.32
C ASP A 635 -22.27 4.88 -9.73
N GLY A 636 -22.03 3.55 -9.75
CA GLY A 636 -23.00 2.53 -10.16
C GLY A 636 -23.13 2.36 -11.68
N SER A 637 -22.35 3.05 -12.49
CA SER A 637 -22.34 2.87 -13.94
C SER A 637 -21.61 1.58 -14.32
N ALA A 638 -22.04 0.96 -15.43
CA ALA A 638 -21.43 -0.26 -15.92
C ALA A 638 -19.99 -0.02 -16.40
N ILE A 639 -19.13 -0.99 -16.14
CA ILE A 639 -17.79 -1.07 -16.73
C ILE A 639 -17.89 -1.77 -18.08
N ILE A 640 -17.19 -1.24 -19.08
CA ILE A 640 -16.93 -1.89 -20.37
C ILE A 640 -15.41 -1.96 -20.52
N PHE A 641 -14.85 -3.16 -20.77
CA PHE A 641 -13.42 -3.36 -20.93
C PHE A 641 -12.97 -3.07 -22.38
N ASP A 642 -13.39 -1.91 -22.89
CA ASP A 642 -13.05 -1.42 -24.23
C ASP A 642 -11.79 -0.56 -24.26
N LYS A 643 -11.13 -0.37 -23.11
CA LYS A 643 -9.88 0.36 -22.92
C LYS A 643 -8.74 -0.54 -22.50
N ASP A 644 -7.55 -0.25 -22.98
CA ASP A 644 -6.32 -0.94 -22.63
C ASP A 644 -5.53 -0.22 -21.51
N TYR A 645 -4.31 -0.65 -21.26
CA TYR A 645 -3.38 -0.08 -20.26
C TYR A 645 -3.19 1.44 -20.43
N PHE A 646 -3.24 1.95 -21.66
CA PHE A 646 -3.05 3.37 -22.00
C PHE A 646 -4.35 4.10 -22.36
N ASP A 647 -5.51 3.53 -22.03
CA ASP A 647 -6.83 4.02 -22.42
C ASP A 647 -7.09 4.03 -23.95
N ASN A 648 -6.30 3.28 -24.74
CA ASN A 648 -6.58 3.05 -26.15
C ASN A 648 -7.81 2.16 -26.32
N ASN A 649 -8.56 2.36 -27.41
CA ASN A 649 -9.73 1.53 -27.72
C ASN A 649 -9.31 0.14 -28.19
N ARG A 650 -9.90 -0.91 -27.60
CA ARG A 650 -9.69 -2.32 -27.98
C ARG A 650 -10.48 -2.77 -29.22
N GLY A 651 -11.43 -1.98 -29.70
CA GLY A 651 -12.36 -2.40 -30.75
C GLY A 651 -13.44 -3.40 -30.25
N LEU A 652 -14.15 -4.06 -31.16
CA LEU A 652 -15.21 -5.04 -30.82
C LEU A 652 -14.69 -6.45 -30.56
N SER A 653 -13.46 -6.74 -30.93
CA SER A 653 -12.76 -8.02 -30.75
C SER A 653 -11.43 -7.75 -30.09
N THR A 654 -11.21 -8.30 -28.92
CA THR A 654 -10.06 -7.99 -28.06
C THR A 654 -9.06 -9.13 -28.02
N ILE A 655 -7.79 -8.81 -27.87
CA ILE A 655 -6.75 -9.79 -27.50
C ILE A 655 -6.65 -9.89 -25.97
N PRO A 656 -6.20 -11.00 -25.40
CA PRO A 656 -5.90 -11.09 -23.98
C PRO A 656 -4.74 -10.18 -23.57
N GLY A 657 -4.65 -9.89 -22.27
CA GLY A 657 -3.62 -9.04 -21.70
C GLY A 657 -3.94 -7.55 -21.70
N PRO A 658 -3.02 -6.71 -21.14
CA PRO A 658 -3.29 -5.31 -20.84
C PRO A 658 -3.28 -4.37 -22.05
N PHE A 659 -2.78 -4.76 -23.22
CA PHE A 659 -2.67 -3.90 -24.37
C PHE A 659 -3.70 -4.21 -25.47
N ALA A 660 -4.10 -3.20 -26.20
CA ALA A 660 -5.03 -3.36 -27.32
C ALA A 660 -4.43 -4.07 -28.53
N ASP A 661 -3.11 -3.89 -28.74
CA ASP A 661 -2.33 -4.49 -29.83
C ASP A 661 -0.83 -4.51 -29.51
N GLU A 662 -0.03 -5.06 -30.43
CA GLU A 662 1.43 -5.16 -30.29
C GLU A 662 2.13 -3.78 -30.26
N GLU A 663 1.60 -2.77 -30.97
CA GLU A 663 2.21 -1.43 -30.97
C GLU A 663 2.02 -0.73 -29.62
N ALA A 664 0.89 -0.91 -28.98
CA ALA A 664 0.65 -0.41 -27.61
C ALA A 664 1.65 -1.02 -26.61
N ALA A 665 2.01 -2.30 -26.76
CA ALA A 665 2.98 -2.96 -25.89
C ALA A 665 4.41 -2.39 -25.95
N LYS A 666 4.74 -1.62 -27.00
CA LYS A 666 6.07 -0.99 -27.20
C LYS A 666 6.16 0.42 -26.61
N ALA A 667 5.07 0.97 -26.11
CA ALA A 667 5.03 2.32 -25.55
C ALA A 667 5.73 2.41 -24.18
N VAL A 668 5.99 3.63 -23.74
CA VAL A 668 6.53 3.90 -22.39
C VAL A 668 5.48 3.54 -21.35
N LEU A 669 5.82 2.68 -20.41
CA LEU A 669 4.90 2.24 -19.35
C LEU A 669 4.82 3.27 -18.22
N PHE A 670 6.00 3.89 -17.87
CA PHE A 670 6.10 4.83 -16.76
C PHE A 670 7.28 5.79 -16.95
#